data_2d2777730900687a38d077d3ed28723d
#
_entry.id   2d2777730900687a38d077d3ed28723d
#
_cell.length_a   1.000
_cell.length_b   1.000
_cell.length_c   1.000
_cell.angle_alpha   90.00
_cell.angle_beta   90.00
_cell.angle_gamma   90.00
#
_symmetry.space_group_name_H-M   'P 1'
#
loop_
_entity.id
_entity.type
_entity.pdbx_description
1 polymer ?
#
loop_
_entity_poly.entity_id
_entity_poly.type
_entity_poly.pdbx_seq_one_letter_code
_entity_poly.pdbx_strand_id
1 'polypeptide(L)'
;MAMPIVSAAAGVMNPLIGKLTTLMGDEYKKLKGVRKEVTFLKHELSAMNASLEKLEFMEKLEPNTKNWRDHVREMAYDMENCIDDFMQDLGGADAKPSAGFVKRTVRRLKTLRVRHRIAGQIEELKALAVEANERRIRYKIDDCNTSCGSVDIDPRISVMYKDAAGLVGTDGPKKEIVSLLTVTEKKLKVVSIVGFGGLGKTTLANQVYDDLEGQFDCKAFIPVSQKPDMPRLLNSLSLKLGINESSGICEVEDIIGQLREHLADKRYFIIVDDLWGEEAWDIIRCAFPENGNGSRVIVTTRVEAVAISACSNHYEHIYKMKPLSSEDSRKLFTSRVFGSENKCPSNFEEVSNEILKKCGGLPLAIITIASLLASRRERSRSDWENIKNSLGAQFAINPTLKGMRSILNLSYMNLPLHLRTCFLYLGMYPEDYEIQRDDLVRKWIAEGFVSNLHGANLEDVGISYFNELVNRSLIQHVMTYNGVCCKVHDMMLDLILSKCAEDNFSSVAYTSKEMTRLPDCTYKIRRLSLMSIIDRTTNETISWTVSDSTSQVRSLVWFGACKSIPRLSQLKHIRVLSFEYPGSPQRSHLDLTAISQLFQLRYLKVSWHFCAKLPTEVRGLVHLDTLDVVKGGIPSDIVHLPRLSNLIMSYCGLPERIGIMESLRTLRGFKLQRSSLEAVEGLGKLTNLRSLELHTWDGDRCNPLEKAKFDAFASSICKLRNLKYLQINGNHDDKDDILGSVSDPPALIEEMYLISWKILRVPKWIGDVNCLHSLELSVRGTKTDEITILGGLPSLVYLKLRVATCPKEEAVIVSKGLFPVLERLTFISDEGVLAYLDFEAGAMPKLRDLSLQVNQLPLWGGPTPAGMLHLLDLQQISFTAYGNHEESFGQVKLEIQSAFRNALQLHPSPPSLDINCHTWSVKHERTTCSEQSAPGCPLL
;
A
#
# COMPACT_ATOMS: atom_id res chain seq x y z
N MET A 1 -28.99 5.21 3.74
CA MET A 1 -28.29 6.50 3.89
C MET A 1 -27.14 6.49 2.91
N ALA A 2 -27.16 7.38 1.91
CA ALA A 2 -26.11 7.42 0.89
C ALA A 2 -24.79 7.82 1.54
N MET A 3 -23.74 7.00 1.34
CA MET A 3 -22.38 7.33 1.75
C MET A 3 -21.91 8.59 1.00
N PRO A 4 -21.23 9.53 1.64
CA PRO A 4 -20.59 10.62 0.93
C PRO A 4 -19.47 10.06 0.06
N ILE A 5 -19.65 10.16 -1.24
CA ILE A 5 -18.73 9.62 -2.25
C ILE A 5 -17.73 10.73 -2.59
N VAL A 6 -16.43 10.41 -2.54
CA VAL A 6 -15.35 11.38 -2.77
C VAL A 6 -14.72 11.09 -4.13
N SER A 7 -14.88 12.00 -5.07
CA SER A 7 -14.19 12.01 -6.37
C SER A 7 -12.97 12.96 -6.34
N ALA A 8 -12.18 13.02 -7.41
CA ALA A 8 -11.09 14.01 -7.53
C ALA A 8 -11.60 15.46 -7.39
N ALA A 9 -12.80 15.74 -7.88
CA ALA A 9 -13.48 17.02 -7.68
C ALA A 9 -14.19 17.08 -6.32
N ALA A 10 -14.84 16.00 -5.89
CA ALA A 10 -15.50 15.88 -4.59
C ALA A 10 -14.50 15.72 -3.43
N GLY A 11 -13.25 15.32 -3.67
CA GLY A 11 -12.18 15.26 -2.67
C GLY A 11 -11.90 16.60 -1.98
N VAL A 12 -12.29 17.71 -2.61
CA VAL A 12 -12.21 19.07 -2.05
C VAL A 12 -13.55 19.51 -1.46
N MET A 13 -14.65 19.13 -2.12
CA MET A 13 -15.98 19.60 -1.76
C MET A 13 -16.42 19.07 -0.39
N ASN A 14 -16.19 17.81 -0.09
CA ASN A 14 -16.59 17.22 1.19
C ASN A 14 -15.86 17.83 2.41
N PRO A 15 -14.51 17.99 2.40
CA PRO A 15 -13.80 18.72 3.45
C PRO A 15 -14.29 20.16 3.61
N LEU A 16 -14.56 20.85 2.50
CA LEU A 16 -15.08 22.22 2.50
C LEU A 16 -16.46 22.29 3.16
N ILE A 17 -17.40 21.43 2.76
CA ILE A 17 -18.74 21.34 3.35
C ILE A 17 -18.65 20.99 4.85
N GLY A 18 -17.73 20.10 5.23
CA GLY A 18 -17.43 19.74 6.61
C GLY A 18 -16.96 20.95 7.43
N LYS A 19 -16.03 21.73 6.91
CA LYS A 19 -15.53 22.96 7.55
C LYS A 19 -16.64 24.03 7.69
N LEU A 20 -17.46 24.23 6.66
CA LEU A 20 -18.63 25.12 6.73
C LEU A 20 -19.61 24.65 7.82
N THR A 21 -19.79 23.35 7.97
CA THR A 21 -20.64 22.79 9.04
C THR A 21 -20.05 23.07 10.41
N THR A 22 -18.72 22.93 10.58
CA THR A 22 -18.03 23.29 11.83
C THR A 22 -18.17 24.77 12.17
N LEU A 23 -18.07 25.66 11.16
CA LEU A 23 -18.31 27.10 11.34
C LEU A 23 -19.74 27.45 11.78
N MET A 24 -20.71 26.55 11.53
CA MET A 24 -22.09 26.71 12.01
C MET A 24 -22.27 26.24 13.46
N GLY A 25 -21.33 25.56 14.05
CA GLY A 25 -21.35 25.03 15.40
C GLY A 25 -21.33 26.10 16.49
N ASP A 26 -21.55 25.64 17.74
CA ASP A 26 -21.71 26.52 18.90
C ASP A 26 -20.52 27.39 19.26
N GLU A 27 -19.31 26.92 18.91
CA GLU A 27 -18.07 27.65 19.16
C GLU A 27 -17.98 28.97 18.37
N TYR A 28 -18.67 29.07 17.24
CA TYR A 28 -18.69 30.25 16.37
C TYR A 28 -19.98 31.09 16.47
N LYS A 29 -20.76 30.93 17.53
CA LYS A 29 -22.00 31.76 17.82
C LYS A 29 -21.78 33.25 17.73
N LYS A 30 -20.52 33.72 17.84
CA LYS A 30 -20.14 35.14 17.75
C LYS A 30 -20.27 35.75 16.35
N LEU A 31 -20.51 34.92 15.31
CA LEU A 31 -20.59 35.34 13.90
C LEU A 31 -22.03 35.54 13.42
N LYS A 32 -22.85 36.19 14.20
CA LYS A 32 -24.31 36.35 13.95
C LYS A 32 -24.68 36.88 12.54
N GLY A 33 -23.81 37.69 11.89
CA GLY A 33 -24.10 38.30 10.59
C GLY A 33 -23.80 37.39 9.37
N VAL A 34 -23.02 36.33 9.53
CA VAL A 34 -22.47 35.54 8.41
C VAL A 34 -23.10 34.15 8.31
N ARG A 35 -23.93 33.78 9.30
CA ARG A 35 -24.46 32.40 9.38
C ARG A 35 -25.41 32.04 8.23
N LYS A 36 -26.18 33.03 7.73
CA LYS A 36 -27.09 32.80 6.58
C LYS A 36 -26.32 32.53 5.29
N GLU A 37 -25.26 33.29 5.06
CA GLU A 37 -24.38 33.14 3.89
C GLU A 37 -23.63 31.82 3.92
N VAL A 38 -23.09 31.39 5.07
CA VAL A 38 -22.45 30.10 5.26
C VAL A 38 -23.46 28.96 5.03
N THR A 39 -24.69 29.08 5.50
CA THR A 39 -25.73 28.09 5.24
C THR A 39 -26.07 28.01 3.77
N PHE A 40 -26.19 29.13 3.10
CA PHE A 40 -26.41 29.23 1.65
C PHE A 40 -25.26 28.53 0.88
N LEU A 41 -24.01 28.92 1.17
CA LEU A 41 -22.83 28.31 0.54
C LEU A 41 -22.83 26.78 0.73
N LYS A 42 -23.14 26.30 1.92
CA LYS A 42 -23.20 24.86 2.17
C LYS A 42 -24.23 24.16 1.27
N HIS A 43 -25.42 24.75 1.09
CA HIS A 43 -26.45 24.16 0.25
C HIS A 43 -26.08 24.18 -1.22
N GLU A 44 -25.57 25.32 -1.74
CA GLU A 44 -25.11 25.42 -3.12
C GLU A 44 -23.98 24.44 -3.44
N LEU A 45 -22.96 24.38 -2.57
CA LEU A 45 -21.86 23.45 -2.76
C LEU A 45 -22.30 22.00 -2.66
N SER A 46 -23.27 21.67 -1.82
CA SER A 46 -23.83 20.32 -1.76
C SER A 46 -24.56 19.94 -3.05
N ALA A 47 -25.30 20.88 -3.65
CA ALA A 47 -25.98 20.68 -4.94
C ALA A 47 -24.97 20.52 -6.09
N MET A 48 -23.91 21.35 -6.12
CA MET A 48 -22.83 21.21 -7.08
C MET A 48 -22.08 19.89 -6.94
N ASN A 49 -21.85 19.42 -5.70
CA ASN A 49 -21.20 18.14 -5.44
C ASN A 49 -22.01 16.97 -6.01
N ALA A 50 -23.34 17.00 -5.87
CA ALA A 50 -24.20 15.97 -6.45
C ALA A 50 -24.14 15.95 -7.98
N SER A 51 -24.00 17.13 -8.64
CA SER A 51 -23.79 17.21 -10.08
C SER A 51 -22.39 16.71 -10.50
N LEU A 52 -21.36 17.06 -9.74
CA LEU A 52 -20.00 16.55 -9.96
C LEU A 52 -19.94 15.03 -9.85
N GLU A 53 -20.62 14.43 -8.88
CA GLU A 53 -20.70 12.97 -8.71
C GLU A 53 -21.31 12.27 -9.93
N LYS A 54 -22.33 12.87 -10.57
CA LYS A 54 -22.91 12.34 -11.82
C LYS A 54 -21.90 12.40 -12.97
N LEU A 55 -21.14 13.49 -13.11
CA LEU A 55 -20.17 13.67 -14.17
C LEU A 55 -18.98 12.70 -14.08
N GLU A 56 -18.64 12.25 -12.90
CA GLU A 56 -17.52 11.30 -12.65
C GLU A 56 -17.78 9.89 -13.23
N PHE A 57 -19.02 9.53 -13.48
CA PHE A 57 -19.39 8.27 -14.13
C PHE A 57 -19.35 8.33 -15.67
N MET A 58 -19.09 9.51 -16.24
CA MET A 58 -19.03 9.69 -17.69
C MET A 58 -17.63 9.44 -18.22
N GLU A 59 -17.46 8.57 -19.23
CA GLU A 59 -16.15 8.30 -19.86
C GLU A 59 -15.59 9.50 -20.61
N LYS A 60 -16.47 10.30 -21.22
CA LYS A 60 -16.10 11.53 -21.95
C LYS A 60 -17.01 12.66 -21.53
N LEU A 61 -16.40 13.74 -21.07
CA LEU A 61 -17.11 14.98 -20.80
C LEU A 61 -17.03 15.89 -22.03
N GLU A 62 -18.12 16.58 -22.32
CA GLU A 62 -18.09 17.67 -23.28
C GLU A 62 -17.17 18.81 -22.80
N PRO A 63 -16.53 19.56 -23.71
CA PRO A 63 -15.57 20.60 -23.33
C PRO A 63 -16.12 21.63 -22.33
N ASN A 64 -17.37 22.04 -22.50
CA ASN A 64 -18.04 22.99 -21.60
C ASN A 64 -18.28 22.41 -20.21
N THR A 65 -18.69 21.15 -20.13
CA THR A 65 -18.91 20.40 -18.90
C THR A 65 -17.60 20.17 -18.14
N LYS A 66 -16.52 19.84 -18.87
CA LYS A 66 -15.18 19.72 -18.31
C LYS A 66 -14.70 21.05 -17.74
N ASN A 67 -14.86 22.14 -18.48
CA ASN A 67 -14.45 23.48 -18.04
C ASN A 67 -15.25 23.90 -16.78
N TRP A 68 -16.55 23.64 -16.73
CA TRP A 68 -17.35 23.92 -15.53
C TRP A 68 -16.88 23.08 -14.33
N ARG A 69 -16.65 21.78 -14.50
CA ARG A 69 -16.13 20.89 -13.45
C ARG A 69 -14.82 21.42 -12.88
N ASP A 70 -13.89 21.77 -13.75
CA ASP A 70 -12.55 22.26 -13.37
C ASP A 70 -12.65 23.62 -12.65
N HIS A 71 -13.54 24.50 -13.11
CA HIS A 71 -13.81 25.79 -12.46
C HIS A 71 -14.39 25.62 -11.05
N VAL A 72 -15.38 24.75 -10.88
CA VAL A 72 -15.99 24.46 -9.56
C VAL A 72 -14.96 23.85 -8.62
N ARG A 73 -14.08 22.98 -9.10
CA ARG A 73 -13.00 22.41 -8.30
C ARG A 73 -12.03 23.47 -7.82
N GLU A 74 -11.54 24.36 -8.71
CA GLU A 74 -10.62 25.44 -8.33
C GLU A 74 -11.28 26.40 -7.35
N MET A 75 -12.54 26.77 -7.59
CA MET A 75 -13.33 27.58 -6.68
C MET A 75 -13.42 26.93 -5.29
N ALA A 76 -13.68 25.63 -5.21
CA ALA A 76 -13.75 24.89 -3.94
C ALA A 76 -12.40 24.92 -3.18
N TYR A 77 -11.27 24.79 -3.89
CA TYR A 77 -9.93 24.93 -3.29
C TYR A 77 -9.71 26.34 -2.73
N ASP A 78 -10.08 27.37 -3.47
CA ASP A 78 -9.90 28.76 -3.03
C ASP A 78 -10.81 29.10 -1.84
N MET A 79 -12.04 28.60 -1.84
CA MET A 79 -12.96 28.69 -0.69
C MET A 79 -12.39 27.99 0.55
N GLU A 80 -11.84 26.79 0.38
CA GLU A 80 -11.26 26.05 1.50
C GLU A 80 -10.07 26.79 2.11
N ASN A 81 -9.18 27.33 1.26
CA ASN A 81 -8.05 28.12 1.72
C ASN A 81 -8.50 29.38 2.47
N CYS A 82 -9.51 30.08 1.96
CA CYS A 82 -10.07 31.28 2.61
C CYS A 82 -10.65 30.93 3.99
N ILE A 83 -11.35 29.80 4.11
CA ILE A 83 -11.90 29.33 5.39
C ILE A 83 -10.78 28.93 6.36
N ASP A 84 -9.71 28.29 5.86
CA ASP A 84 -8.56 27.91 6.67
C ASP A 84 -7.83 29.15 7.23
N ASP A 85 -7.59 30.17 6.41
CA ASP A 85 -7.02 31.45 6.83
C ASP A 85 -7.91 32.13 7.90
N PHE A 86 -9.22 32.05 7.71
CA PHE A 86 -10.20 32.56 8.64
C PHE A 86 -10.17 31.87 10.00
N MET A 87 -10.15 30.51 10.01
CA MET A 87 -10.10 29.75 11.26
C MET A 87 -8.80 30.02 12.03
N GLN A 88 -7.70 30.26 11.34
CA GLN A 88 -6.42 30.66 11.90
C GLN A 88 -6.50 32.05 12.59
N ASP A 89 -7.06 33.04 11.90
CA ASP A 89 -7.22 34.41 12.43
C ASP A 89 -8.08 34.45 13.71
N LEU A 90 -9.07 33.54 13.83
CA LEU A 90 -9.91 33.40 15.02
C LEU A 90 -9.20 32.68 16.17
N GLY A 91 -8.51 31.57 15.88
CA GLY A 91 -7.82 30.74 16.88
C GLY A 91 -6.65 31.47 17.55
N GLY A 92 -5.93 32.31 16.83
CA GLY A 92 -4.85 33.16 17.38
C GLY A 92 -5.31 34.24 18.37
N ALA A 93 -6.63 34.51 18.45
CA ALA A 93 -7.18 35.52 19.32
C ALA A 93 -7.44 35.07 20.78
N ASP A 94 -7.56 33.77 21.05
CA ASP A 94 -8.02 33.25 22.35
C ASP A 94 -6.86 32.81 23.30
N ALA A 95 -5.61 32.79 22.88
CA ALA A 95 -4.49 32.34 23.68
C ALA A 95 -3.82 33.47 24.48
N LYS A 96 -4.32 33.83 25.64
CA LYS A 96 -3.75 34.30 26.92
C LYS A 96 -4.66 35.21 27.70
N PRO A 97 -5.02 34.90 28.97
CA PRO A 97 -5.99 35.69 29.76
C PRO A 97 -5.41 36.86 30.51
N SER A 98 -4.13 37.21 30.41
CA SER A 98 -3.52 38.27 31.22
C SER A 98 -3.00 39.46 30.40
N ALA A 99 -3.91 40.36 29.99
CA ALA A 99 -3.46 41.59 29.35
C ALA A 99 -4.35 42.77 29.76
N GLY A 100 -3.70 43.91 30.15
CA GLY A 100 -4.35 45.13 30.58
C GLY A 100 -5.32 45.73 29.58
N PHE A 101 -6.13 46.68 30.05
CA PHE A 101 -7.29 47.29 29.38
C PHE A 101 -7.01 47.80 27.94
N VAL A 102 -5.85 48.40 27.70
CA VAL A 102 -5.44 48.88 26.37
C VAL A 102 -5.21 47.71 25.37
N LYS A 103 -4.58 46.62 25.81
CA LYS A 103 -4.37 45.40 24.97
C LYS A 103 -5.71 44.72 24.66
N ARG A 104 -6.69 44.78 25.56
CA ARG A 104 -8.05 44.28 25.39
C ARG A 104 -8.85 45.06 24.33
N THR A 105 -8.66 46.39 24.30
CA THR A 105 -9.33 47.27 23.31
C THR A 105 -8.69 47.12 21.93
N VAL A 106 -7.35 47.06 21.81
CA VAL A 106 -6.64 46.79 20.56
C VAL A 106 -7.02 45.41 20.00
N ARG A 107 -7.15 44.42 20.88
CA ARG A 107 -7.61 43.07 20.52
C ARG A 107 -9.04 43.05 19.99
N ARG A 108 -10.00 43.81 20.63
CA ARG A 108 -11.36 43.97 20.13
C ARG A 108 -11.41 44.64 18.76
N LEU A 109 -10.60 45.68 18.53
CA LEU A 109 -10.51 46.37 17.22
C LEU A 109 -9.92 45.48 16.14
N LYS A 110 -8.86 44.70 16.43
CA LYS A 110 -8.33 43.68 15.50
C LYS A 110 -9.41 42.64 15.18
N THR A 111 -10.13 42.13 16.16
CA THR A 111 -11.20 41.16 15.96
C THR A 111 -12.34 41.71 15.10
N LEU A 112 -12.67 42.99 15.22
CA LEU A 112 -13.69 43.65 14.40
C LEU A 112 -13.24 43.82 12.95
N ARG A 113 -12.00 44.25 12.72
CA ARG A 113 -11.43 44.33 11.36
C ARG A 113 -11.34 42.96 10.68
N VAL A 114 -10.93 41.95 11.43
CA VAL A 114 -10.91 40.57 10.93
C VAL A 114 -12.32 40.12 10.56
N ARG A 115 -13.32 40.37 11.41
CA ARG A 115 -14.72 40.02 11.12
C ARG A 115 -15.27 40.70 9.88
N HIS A 116 -14.95 41.98 9.68
CA HIS A 116 -15.41 42.73 8.50
C HIS A 116 -14.76 42.20 7.20
N ARG A 117 -13.46 41.90 7.24
CA ARG A 117 -12.79 41.26 6.13
C ARG A 117 -13.41 39.93 5.76
N ILE A 118 -13.72 39.13 6.76
CA ILE A 118 -14.35 37.82 6.62
C ILE A 118 -15.73 37.89 6.00
N ALA A 119 -16.56 38.83 6.45
CA ALA A 119 -17.89 39.02 5.90
C ALA A 119 -17.80 39.36 4.40
N GLY A 120 -16.86 40.25 4.02
CA GLY A 120 -16.59 40.56 2.61
C GLY A 120 -16.15 39.33 1.81
N GLN A 121 -15.20 38.57 2.34
CA GLN A 121 -14.70 37.35 1.66
C GLN A 121 -15.80 36.28 1.49
N ILE A 122 -16.67 36.07 2.49
CA ILE A 122 -17.80 35.13 2.36
C ILE A 122 -18.80 35.60 1.33
N GLU A 123 -19.00 36.91 1.19
CA GLU A 123 -19.89 37.48 0.19
C GLU A 123 -19.31 37.31 -1.23
N GLU A 124 -17.99 37.48 -1.40
CA GLU A 124 -17.27 37.14 -2.64
C GLU A 124 -17.39 35.64 -2.98
N LEU A 125 -17.17 34.73 -2.00
CA LEU A 125 -17.34 33.29 -2.19
C LEU A 125 -18.76 32.91 -2.58
N LYS A 126 -19.78 33.60 -2.01
CA LYS A 126 -21.18 33.43 -2.36
C LYS A 126 -21.45 33.85 -3.81
N ALA A 127 -20.89 34.99 -4.25
CA ALA A 127 -21.00 35.44 -5.63
C ALA A 127 -20.42 34.41 -6.62
N LEU A 128 -19.24 33.88 -6.31
CA LEU A 128 -18.62 32.80 -7.10
C LEU A 128 -19.48 31.53 -7.17
N ALA A 129 -20.09 31.11 -6.05
CA ALA A 129 -20.96 29.94 -6.03
C ALA A 129 -22.23 30.16 -6.88
N VAL A 130 -22.83 31.35 -6.82
CA VAL A 130 -23.97 31.73 -7.65
C VAL A 130 -23.59 31.72 -9.13
N GLU A 131 -22.48 32.34 -9.51
CA GLU A 131 -21.97 32.34 -10.88
C GLU A 131 -21.74 30.92 -11.42
N ALA A 132 -21.12 30.05 -10.62
CA ALA A 132 -20.89 28.65 -10.99
C ALA A 132 -22.23 27.89 -11.21
N ASN A 133 -23.25 28.18 -10.40
CA ASN A 133 -24.59 27.58 -10.56
C ASN A 133 -25.32 28.12 -11.79
N GLU A 134 -25.23 29.43 -12.07
CA GLU A 134 -25.76 30.01 -13.30
C GLU A 134 -25.12 29.44 -14.55
N ARG A 135 -23.81 29.20 -14.55
CA ARG A 135 -23.11 28.50 -15.62
C ARG A 135 -23.62 27.07 -15.79
N ARG A 136 -23.89 26.34 -14.69
CA ARG A 136 -24.47 25.00 -14.71
C ARG A 136 -25.81 24.97 -15.45
N ILE A 137 -26.70 25.90 -15.12
CA ILE A 137 -28.02 26.03 -15.74
C ILE A 137 -27.89 26.45 -17.21
N ARG A 138 -27.02 27.46 -17.50
CA ARG A 138 -26.80 27.97 -18.86
C ARG A 138 -26.28 26.94 -19.83
N TYR A 139 -25.36 26.06 -19.38
CA TYR A 139 -24.76 25.00 -20.17
C TYR A 139 -25.54 23.69 -20.11
N LYS A 140 -26.68 23.66 -19.41
CA LYS A 140 -27.53 22.47 -19.23
C LYS A 140 -26.75 21.22 -18.78
N ILE A 141 -25.86 21.40 -17.83
CA ILE A 141 -24.94 20.34 -17.38
C ILE A 141 -25.69 19.15 -16.79
N ASP A 142 -26.88 19.39 -16.18
CA ASP A 142 -27.71 18.33 -15.61
C ASP A 142 -28.44 17.49 -16.68
N ASP A 143 -28.63 18.05 -17.89
CA ASP A 143 -29.29 17.41 -19.03
C ASP A 143 -28.32 16.59 -19.90
N CYS A 144 -27.04 16.45 -19.51
CA CYS A 144 -26.09 15.58 -20.19
C CYS A 144 -26.57 14.11 -20.06
N ASN A 145 -27.59 13.78 -20.84
CA ASN A 145 -28.00 12.41 -21.04
C ASN A 145 -26.85 11.67 -21.71
N THR A 146 -26.51 10.52 -21.17
CA THR A 146 -25.66 9.53 -21.82
C THR A 146 -26.18 9.32 -23.24
N SER A 147 -25.60 10.04 -24.21
CA SER A 147 -25.76 9.68 -25.61
C SER A 147 -25.10 8.30 -25.78
N CYS A 148 -25.91 7.30 -25.60
CA CYS A 148 -25.63 5.92 -25.96
C CYS A 148 -25.51 5.87 -27.49
N GLY A 149 -24.33 6.16 -28.02
CA GLY A 149 -24.15 6.35 -29.46
C GLY A 149 -22.76 6.12 -30.01
N SER A 150 -22.09 5.09 -29.56
CA SER A 150 -21.20 4.26 -30.36
C SER A 150 -21.14 2.90 -29.69
N VAL A 151 -21.53 1.88 -30.34
CA VAL A 151 -21.21 0.50 -29.94
C VAL A 151 -19.71 0.38 -30.11
N ASP A 152 -18.96 0.79 -29.08
CA ASP A 152 -17.52 0.49 -29.03
C ASP A 152 -17.45 -1.04 -28.99
N ILE A 153 -16.96 -1.64 -30.06
CA ILE A 153 -16.72 -3.08 -30.14
C ILE A 153 -15.82 -3.45 -28.98
N ASP A 154 -16.29 -4.34 -28.12
CA ASP A 154 -15.52 -4.80 -26.95
C ASP A 154 -14.13 -5.25 -27.41
N PRO A 155 -13.03 -4.61 -26.94
CA PRO A 155 -11.66 -4.94 -27.36
C PRO A 155 -11.30 -6.42 -27.15
N ARG A 156 -12.04 -7.12 -26.28
CA ARG A 156 -11.85 -8.54 -25.97
C ARG A 156 -12.28 -9.46 -27.11
N ILE A 157 -13.19 -9.03 -27.97
CA ILE A 157 -13.67 -9.84 -29.11
C ILE A 157 -12.49 -10.22 -30.02
N SER A 158 -11.55 -9.30 -30.27
CA SER A 158 -10.37 -9.59 -31.08
C SER A 158 -9.40 -10.58 -30.44
N VAL A 159 -9.44 -10.75 -29.11
CA VAL A 159 -8.59 -11.70 -28.36
C VAL A 159 -9.21 -13.11 -28.39
N MET A 160 -10.53 -13.21 -28.40
CA MET A 160 -11.25 -14.49 -28.42
C MET A 160 -11.05 -15.28 -29.74
N TYR A 161 -10.75 -14.59 -30.85
CA TYR A 161 -10.63 -15.20 -32.19
C TYR A 161 -9.17 -15.18 -32.71
N LYS A 162 -8.16 -14.96 -31.88
CA LYS A 162 -6.75 -15.09 -32.30
C LYS A 162 -6.27 -16.52 -32.20
N ASP A 163 -5.66 -17.01 -33.27
CA ASP A 163 -5.02 -18.32 -33.34
C ASP A 163 -3.99 -18.49 -32.21
N ALA A 164 -3.97 -19.69 -31.61
CA ALA A 164 -3.05 -20.06 -30.54
C ALA A 164 -1.57 -20.08 -30.98
N ALA A 165 -1.31 -20.03 -32.29
CA ALA A 165 0.05 -20.00 -32.84
C ALA A 165 0.73 -18.67 -32.48
N GLY A 166 1.68 -18.70 -31.55
CA GLY A 166 2.48 -17.54 -31.13
C GLY A 166 2.23 -17.05 -29.70
N LEU A 167 1.48 -17.78 -28.89
CA LEU A 167 1.36 -17.53 -27.46
C LEU A 167 2.63 -18.02 -26.73
N VAL A 168 3.12 -17.23 -25.78
CA VAL A 168 4.36 -17.49 -25.03
C VAL A 168 4.07 -17.53 -23.54
N GLY A 169 4.66 -18.48 -22.81
CA GLY A 169 4.59 -18.53 -21.34
C GLY A 169 3.27 -19.06 -20.78
N THR A 170 2.40 -19.66 -21.59
CA THR A 170 1.08 -20.14 -21.17
C THR A 170 1.07 -21.64 -20.83
N ASP A 171 2.03 -22.44 -21.26
CA ASP A 171 2.02 -23.90 -21.11
C ASP A 171 2.07 -24.35 -19.64
N GLY A 172 2.88 -23.71 -18.81
CA GLY A 172 2.95 -23.98 -17.38
C GLY A 172 1.65 -23.67 -16.66
N PRO A 173 1.18 -22.42 -16.71
CA PRO A 173 -0.11 -21.99 -16.16
C PRO A 173 -1.29 -22.83 -16.63
N LYS A 174 -1.33 -23.22 -17.93
CA LYS A 174 -2.37 -24.06 -18.49
C LYS A 174 -2.40 -25.45 -17.85
N LYS A 175 -1.24 -26.12 -17.75
CA LYS A 175 -1.12 -27.43 -17.09
C LYS A 175 -1.58 -27.38 -15.63
N GLU A 176 -1.24 -26.33 -14.92
CA GLU A 176 -1.63 -26.11 -13.53
C GLU A 176 -3.15 -25.98 -13.40
N ILE A 177 -3.81 -25.15 -14.23
CA ILE A 177 -5.27 -25.02 -14.22
C ILE A 177 -5.95 -26.32 -14.63
N VAL A 178 -5.45 -27.02 -15.66
CA VAL A 178 -5.98 -28.31 -16.08
C VAL A 178 -5.87 -29.32 -14.95
N SER A 179 -4.77 -29.34 -14.21
CA SER A 179 -4.60 -30.22 -13.05
C SER A 179 -5.62 -29.94 -11.96
N LEU A 180 -5.93 -28.66 -11.70
CA LEU A 180 -6.97 -28.24 -10.75
C LEU A 180 -8.37 -28.71 -11.21
N LEU A 181 -8.65 -28.76 -12.52
CA LEU A 181 -9.95 -29.14 -13.06
C LEU A 181 -10.13 -30.68 -13.18
N THR A 182 -9.04 -31.43 -13.35
CA THR A 182 -9.09 -32.88 -13.63
C THR A 182 -9.11 -33.77 -12.41
N VAL A 183 -9.13 -33.21 -11.20
CA VAL A 183 -9.31 -34.01 -9.96
C VAL A 183 -10.58 -34.85 -10.06
N THR A 184 -10.50 -36.12 -9.64
CA THR A 184 -11.51 -37.16 -9.81
C THR A 184 -12.85 -36.95 -9.07
N GLU A 185 -13.05 -35.79 -8.48
CA GLU A 185 -14.27 -35.45 -7.76
C GLU A 185 -15.47 -35.27 -8.72
N LYS A 186 -16.55 -35.96 -8.41
CA LYS A 186 -17.81 -35.89 -9.16
C LYS A 186 -18.64 -34.62 -8.88
N LYS A 187 -18.24 -33.79 -7.91
CA LYS A 187 -18.93 -32.53 -7.58
C LYS A 187 -18.61 -31.43 -8.58
N LEU A 188 -19.49 -30.44 -8.66
CA LEU A 188 -19.24 -29.18 -9.37
C LEU A 188 -18.00 -28.52 -8.77
N LYS A 189 -17.02 -28.17 -9.61
CA LYS A 189 -15.82 -27.44 -9.17
C LYS A 189 -15.71 -26.11 -9.91
N VAL A 190 -15.46 -25.05 -9.14
CA VAL A 190 -15.18 -23.72 -9.67
C VAL A 190 -13.71 -23.41 -9.45
N VAL A 191 -13.03 -22.96 -10.49
CA VAL A 191 -11.63 -22.49 -10.45
C VAL A 191 -11.61 -21.05 -10.86
N SER A 192 -10.98 -20.19 -10.08
CA SER A 192 -10.86 -18.75 -10.37
C SER A 192 -9.45 -18.39 -10.84
N ILE A 193 -9.36 -17.64 -11.94
CA ILE A 193 -8.13 -17.05 -12.45
C ILE A 193 -8.18 -15.55 -12.11
N VAL A 194 -7.33 -15.12 -11.17
CA VAL A 194 -7.31 -13.72 -10.71
C VAL A 194 -6.00 -13.03 -11.10
N GLY A 195 -6.07 -11.74 -11.38
CA GLY A 195 -4.88 -10.91 -11.63
C GLY A 195 -5.18 -9.65 -12.42
N PHE A 196 -4.15 -8.86 -12.61
CA PHE A 196 -4.18 -7.55 -13.26
C PHE A 196 -4.73 -7.57 -14.69
N GLY A 197 -5.27 -6.44 -15.15
CA GLY A 197 -5.75 -6.26 -16.52
C GLY A 197 -4.60 -6.39 -17.54
N GLY A 198 -4.80 -7.20 -18.58
CA GLY A 198 -3.79 -7.40 -19.64
C GLY A 198 -2.76 -8.49 -19.38
N LEU A 199 -2.84 -9.23 -18.26
CA LEU A 199 -2.00 -10.41 -18.00
C LEU A 199 -2.29 -11.62 -18.90
N GLY A 200 -3.44 -11.63 -19.59
CA GLY A 200 -3.80 -12.76 -20.46
C GLY A 200 -4.73 -13.79 -19.82
N LYS A 201 -5.49 -13.44 -18.76
CA LYS A 201 -6.45 -14.34 -18.09
C LYS A 201 -7.45 -14.95 -19.05
N THR A 202 -8.09 -14.12 -19.87
CA THR A 202 -9.03 -14.54 -20.92
C THR A 202 -8.38 -15.47 -21.94
N THR A 203 -7.12 -15.16 -22.33
CA THR A 203 -6.36 -15.98 -23.26
C THR A 203 -6.07 -17.36 -22.66
N LEU A 204 -5.63 -17.41 -21.40
CA LEU A 204 -5.36 -18.65 -20.69
C LEU A 204 -6.63 -19.50 -20.51
N ALA A 205 -7.73 -18.86 -20.12
CA ALA A 205 -9.04 -19.52 -20.01
C ALA A 205 -9.51 -20.12 -21.34
N ASN A 206 -9.33 -19.38 -22.46
CA ASN A 206 -9.63 -19.89 -23.80
C ASN A 206 -8.77 -21.11 -24.18
N GLN A 207 -7.47 -21.08 -23.88
CA GLN A 207 -6.61 -22.25 -24.17
C GLN A 207 -7.03 -23.49 -23.39
N VAL A 208 -7.46 -23.31 -22.12
CA VAL A 208 -8.00 -24.42 -21.33
C VAL A 208 -9.34 -24.89 -21.89
N TYR A 209 -10.15 -23.93 -22.41
CA TYR A 209 -11.45 -24.26 -23.05
C TYR A 209 -11.27 -25.11 -24.27
N ASP A 210 -10.27 -24.83 -25.10
CA ASP A 210 -9.98 -25.61 -26.33
C ASP A 210 -9.36 -26.96 -25.99
N ASP A 211 -8.41 -27.03 -25.04
CA ASP A 211 -7.73 -28.27 -24.63
C ASP A 211 -8.67 -29.33 -24.04
N LEU A 212 -9.74 -28.92 -23.42
CA LEU A 212 -10.75 -29.80 -22.82
C LEU A 212 -11.91 -30.11 -23.77
N GLU A 213 -11.72 -29.95 -25.09
CA GLU A 213 -12.71 -30.30 -26.10
C GLU A 213 -13.01 -31.79 -26.10
N GLY A 214 -14.31 -32.13 -26.15
CA GLY A 214 -14.76 -33.52 -26.15
C GLY A 214 -14.86 -34.20 -24.79
N GLN A 215 -14.49 -33.57 -23.67
CA GLN A 215 -14.60 -34.17 -22.34
C GLN A 215 -15.91 -33.81 -21.61
N PHE A 216 -16.70 -32.90 -22.17
CA PHE A 216 -17.93 -32.38 -21.57
C PHE A 216 -19.09 -32.45 -22.60
N ASP A 217 -20.30 -32.69 -22.10
CA ASP A 217 -21.50 -32.79 -22.92
C ASP A 217 -21.90 -31.43 -23.52
N CYS A 218 -21.65 -30.34 -22.82
CA CYS A 218 -21.87 -28.99 -23.31
C CYS A 218 -20.85 -27.99 -22.73
N LYS A 219 -20.50 -26.98 -23.52
CA LYS A 219 -19.55 -25.94 -23.17
C LYS A 219 -20.11 -24.56 -23.52
N ALA A 220 -19.81 -23.56 -22.68
CA ALA A 220 -20.13 -22.18 -22.98
C ALA A 220 -19.04 -21.23 -22.47
N PHE A 221 -18.80 -20.13 -23.18
CA PHE A 221 -17.93 -19.04 -22.82
C PHE A 221 -18.75 -17.74 -22.77
N ILE A 222 -18.88 -17.10 -21.61
CA ILE A 222 -19.66 -15.88 -21.42
C ILE A 222 -18.79 -14.72 -20.89
N PRO A 223 -18.62 -13.64 -21.65
CA PRO A 223 -18.02 -12.43 -21.15
C PRO A 223 -19.02 -11.67 -20.28
N VAL A 224 -18.58 -11.18 -19.12
CA VAL A 224 -19.38 -10.37 -18.21
C VAL A 224 -18.92 -8.91 -18.30
N SER A 225 -19.85 -7.98 -18.49
CA SER A 225 -19.58 -6.55 -18.48
C SER A 225 -19.49 -6.01 -17.05
N GLN A 226 -18.98 -4.80 -16.88
CA GLN A 226 -18.90 -4.16 -15.54
C GLN A 226 -20.26 -3.96 -14.88
N LYS A 227 -21.29 -3.71 -15.70
CA LYS A 227 -22.68 -3.60 -15.27
C LYS A 227 -23.50 -4.56 -16.16
N PRO A 228 -23.57 -5.84 -15.77
CA PRO A 228 -24.23 -6.83 -16.62
C PRO A 228 -25.76 -6.63 -16.59
N ASP A 229 -26.35 -6.65 -17.77
CA ASP A 229 -27.78 -6.88 -17.93
C ASP A 229 -28.01 -8.39 -17.74
N MET A 230 -28.48 -8.78 -16.57
CA MET A 230 -28.58 -10.20 -16.17
C MET A 230 -29.52 -11.02 -17.10
N PRO A 231 -30.72 -10.52 -17.46
CA PRO A 231 -31.59 -11.23 -18.43
C PRO A 231 -30.86 -11.49 -19.76
N ARG A 232 -30.20 -10.48 -20.31
CA ARG A 232 -29.49 -10.58 -21.58
C ARG A 232 -28.28 -11.52 -21.48
N LEU A 233 -27.55 -11.51 -20.36
CA LEU A 233 -26.39 -12.37 -20.11
C LEU A 233 -26.84 -13.85 -20.06
N LEU A 234 -27.86 -14.15 -19.28
CA LEU A 234 -28.37 -15.51 -19.08
C LEU A 234 -29.02 -16.06 -20.38
N ASN A 235 -29.73 -15.23 -21.11
CA ASN A 235 -30.24 -15.60 -22.47
C ASN A 235 -29.08 -15.91 -23.42
N SER A 236 -28.01 -15.13 -23.41
CA SER A 236 -26.81 -15.43 -24.22
C SER A 236 -26.18 -16.77 -23.82
N LEU A 237 -26.18 -17.11 -22.54
CA LEU A 237 -25.72 -18.40 -22.04
C LEU A 237 -26.62 -19.53 -22.53
N SER A 238 -27.95 -19.36 -22.44
CA SER A 238 -28.94 -20.33 -22.92
C SER A 238 -28.77 -20.65 -24.41
N LEU A 239 -28.61 -19.63 -25.24
CA LEU A 239 -28.39 -19.79 -26.71
C LEU A 239 -27.09 -20.56 -26.99
N LYS A 240 -26.00 -20.27 -26.27
CA LYS A 240 -24.71 -20.96 -26.44
C LYS A 240 -24.76 -22.42 -25.98
N LEU A 241 -25.64 -22.75 -25.08
CA LEU A 241 -25.88 -24.12 -24.60
C LEU A 241 -26.88 -24.87 -25.48
N GLY A 242 -27.42 -24.23 -26.54
CA GLY A 242 -28.37 -24.84 -27.49
C GLY A 242 -29.81 -24.90 -26.98
N ILE A 243 -30.17 -24.05 -26.02
CA ILE A 243 -31.57 -23.90 -25.58
C ILE A 243 -32.24 -22.87 -26.51
N ASN A 244 -33.29 -23.25 -27.18
CA ASN A 244 -34.04 -22.40 -28.09
C ASN A 244 -34.78 -21.30 -27.30
N GLU A 245 -34.77 -20.07 -27.81
CA GLU A 245 -35.54 -18.96 -27.24
C GLU A 245 -37.03 -19.31 -27.17
N SER A 246 -37.60 -19.32 -25.97
CA SER A 246 -39.03 -19.15 -25.80
C SER A 246 -39.38 -17.71 -26.17
N SER A 247 -40.29 -17.54 -27.17
CA SER A 247 -40.69 -16.25 -27.76
C SER A 247 -41.47 -15.37 -26.76
N GLY A 248 -40.79 -14.86 -25.74
CA GLY A 248 -41.33 -13.92 -24.72
C GLY A 248 -40.24 -13.30 -23.88
N ILE A 249 -40.55 -12.15 -23.25
CA ILE A 249 -39.69 -11.56 -22.23
C ILE A 249 -39.75 -12.48 -21.00
N CYS A 250 -38.76 -13.37 -20.84
CA CYS A 250 -38.66 -14.24 -19.68
C CYS A 250 -37.99 -13.44 -18.52
N GLU A 251 -38.53 -13.56 -17.33
CA GLU A 251 -37.89 -13.06 -16.09
C GLU A 251 -36.63 -13.87 -15.81
N VAL A 252 -35.69 -13.27 -15.01
CA VAL A 252 -34.38 -13.89 -14.68
C VAL A 252 -34.57 -15.28 -14.08
N GLU A 253 -35.59 -15.45 -13.25
CA GLU A 253 -35.93 -16.70 -12.55
C GLU A 253 -36.33 -17.83 -13.54
N ASP A 254 -37.09 -17.50 -14.56
CA ASP A 254 -37.51 -18.47 -15.61
C ASP A 254 -36.29 -18.95 -16.40
N ILE A 255 -35.39 -18.03 -16.78
CA ILE A 255 -34.17 -18.36 -17.52
C ILE A 255 -33.26 -19.26 -16.69
N ILE A 256 -33.10 -18.94 -15.40
CA ILE A 256 -32.33 -19.77 -14.47
C ILE A 256 -32.97 -21.16 -14.36
N GLY A 257 -34.29 -21.25 -14.27
CA GLY A 257 -35.02 -22.53 -14.22
C GLY A 257 -34.72 -23.38 -15.43
N GLN A 258 -34.84 -22.82 -16.64
CA GLN A 258 -34.55 -23.52 -17.91
C GLN A 258 -33.10 -23.97 -18.02
N LEU A 259 -32.14 -23.13 -17.61
CA LEU A 259 -30.71 -23.46 -17.58
C LEU A 259 -30.44 -24.62 -16.62
N ARG A 260 -31.01 -24.60 -15.42
CA ARG A 260 -30.86 -25.68 -14.42
C ARG A 260 -31.42 -27.02 -14.92
N GLU A 261 -32.61 -27.00 -15.53
CA GLU A 261 -33.21 -28.19 -16.09
C GLU A 261 -32.35 -28.77 -17.23
N HIS A 262 -31.87 -27.91 -18.14
CA HIS A 262 -31.03 -28.34 -19.26
C HIS A 262 -29.68 -28.91 -18.83
N LEU A 263 -29.10 -28.38 -17.74
CA LEU A 263 -27.78 -28.78 -17.20
C LEU A 263 -27.86 -29.91 -16.17
N ALA A 264 -29.06 -30.31 -15.72
CA ALA A 264 -29.22 -31.25 -14.60
C ALA A 264 -28.54 -32.61 -14.85
N ASP A 265 -28.68 -33.14 -16.07
CA ASP A 265 -28.13 -34.46 -16.43
C ASP A 265 -26.80 -34.39 -17.21
N LYS A 266 -26.27 -33.19 -17.45
CA LYS A 266 -25.11 -32.97 -18.31
C LYS A 266 -23.85 -32.70 -17.51
N ARG A 267 -22.71 -33.16 -18.00
CA ARG A 267 -21.40 -32.74 -17.57
C ARG A 267 -21.03 -31.49 -18.37
N TYR A 268 -21.13 -30.31 -17.75
CA TYR A 268 -20.90 -29.03 -18.42
C TYR A 268 -19.55 -28.39 -18.06
N PHE A 269 -19.03 -27.58 -19.02
CA PHE A 269 -17.87 -26.74 -18.81
C PHE A 269 -18.17 -25.32 -19.24
N ILE A 270 -18.16 -24.40 -18.25
CA ILE A 270 -18.54 -22.99 -18.47
C ILE A 270 -17.42 -22.07 -18.06
N ILE A 271 -17.10 -21.09 -18.90
CA ILE A 271 -16.19 -20.00 -18.57
C ILE A 271 -16.99 -18.71 -18.42
N VAL A 272 -16.85 -18.08 -17.23
CA VAL A 272 -17.39 -16.77 -16.90
C VAL A 272 -16.22 -15.79 -16.90
N ASP A 273 -16.11 -14.99 -17.97
CA ASP A 273 -14.93 -14.15 -18.21
C ASP A 273 -15.13 -12.71 -17.74
N ASP A 274 -14.10 -12.18 -17.06
CA ASP A 274 -14.00 -10.79 -16.55
C ASP A 274 -15.15 -10.40 -15.60
N LEU A 275 -15.41 -11.24 -14.61
CA LEU A 275 -16.43 -11.02 -13.59
C LEU A 275 -15.96 -9.91 -12.60
N TRP A 276 -16.84 -8.92 -12.30
CA TRP A 276 -16.47 -7.71 -11.56
C TRP A 276 -17.10 -7.60 -10.17
N GLY A 277 -18.21 -8.27 -9.89
CA GLY A 277 -18.93 -8.17 -8.63
C GLY A 277 -19.44 -9.51 -8.13
N GLU A 278 -19.51 -9.66 -6.82
CA GLU A 278 -20.02 -10.86 -6.15
C GLU A 278 -21.52 -11.04 -6.40
N GLU A 279 -22.29 -9.95 -6.39
CA GLU A 279 -23.73 -9.97 -6.65
C GLU A 279 -24.06 -10.60 -8.03
N ALA A 280 -23.26 -10.26 -9.06
CA ALA A 280 -23.43 -10.85 -10.39
C ALA A 280 -23.10 -12.36 -10.38
N TRP A 281 -22.08 -12.75 -9.61
CA TRP A 281 -21.74 -14.16 -9.43
C TRP A 281 -22.86 -14.96 -8.77
N ASP A 282 -23.43 -14.42 -7.70
CA ASP A 282 -24.50 -15.10 -6.95
C ASP A 282 -25.70 -15.43 -7.84
N ILE A 283 -26.07 -14.51 -8.74
CA ILE A 283 -27.15 -14.75 -9.73
C ILE A 283 -26.72 -15.79 -10.77
N ILE A 284 -25.50 -15.66 -11.35
CA ILE A 284 -24.99 -16.58 -12.39
C ILE A 284 -24.86 -18.00 -11.82
N ARG A 285 -24.36 -18.13 -10.59
CA ARG A 285 -24.18 -19.42 -9.91
C ARG A 285 -25.51 -20.16 -9.72
N CYS A 286 -26.62 -19.46 -9.54
CA CYS A 286 -27.95 -20.07 -9.43
C CYS A 286 -28.33 -20.89 -10.67
N ALA A 287 -27.77 -20.59 -11.84
CA ALA A 287 -28.00 -21.34 -13.06
C ALA A 287 -27.26 -22.69 -13.14
N PHE A 288 -26.31 -22.95 -12.25
CA PHE A 288 -25.41 -24.13 -12.28
C PHE A 288 -25.80 -25.18 -11.24
N PRO A 289 -26.48 -26.27 -11.65
CA PRO A 289 -26.86 -27.34 -10.72
C PRO A 289 -25.67 -28.19 -10.30
N GLU A 290 -25.65 -28.61 -9.03
CA GLU A 290 -24.73 -29.64 -8.52
C GLU A 290 -25.31 -31.02 -8.88
N ASN A 291 -24.91 -31.58 -10.03
CA ASN A 291 -25.49 -32.80 -10.57
C ASN A 291 -24.64 -34.08 -10.37
N GLY A 292 -23.49 -33.97 -9.71
CA GLY A 292 -22.61 -35.14 -9.49
C GLY A 292 -21.91 -35.70 -10.72
N ASN A 293 -21.99 -35.04 -11.88
CA ASN A 293 -21.39 -35.48 -13.15
C ASN A 293 -19.96 -34.97 -13.36
N GLY A 294 -19.43 -34.23 -12.39
CA GLY A 294 -18.07 -33.67 -12.48
C GLY A 294 -18.00 -32.46 -13.38
N SER A 295 -19.00 -31.59 -13.35
CA SER A 295 -19.05 -30.33 -14.10
C SER A 295 -17.99 -29.34 -13.59
N ARG A 296 -17.57 -28.41 -14.46
CA ARG A 296 -16.47 -27.46 -14.18
C ARG A 296 -16.86 -26.06 -14.61
N VAL A 297 -16.42 -25.09 -13.80
CA VAL A 297 -16.57 -23.66 -14.13
C VAL A 297 -15.24 -22.96 -13.93
N ILE A 298 -14.82 -22.14 -14.88
CA ILE A 298 -13.71 -21.19 -14.71
C ILE A 298 -14.30 -19.81 -14.60
N VAL A 299 -13.84 -19.04 -13.61
CA VAL A 299 -14.14 -17.63 -13.46
C VAL A 299 -12.86 -16.83 -13.67
N THR A 300 -12.84 -15.85 -14.57
CA THR A 300 -11.74 -14.89 -14.62
C THR A 300 -12.17 -13.57 -14.02
N THR A 301 -11.30 -12.96 -13.23
CA THR A 301 -11.59 -11.69 -12.57
C THR A 301 -10.33 -10.88 -12.30
N ARG A 302 -10.49 -9.57 -12.07
CA ARG A 302 -9.43 -8.67 -11.56
C ARG A 302 -9.56 -8.46 -10.06
N VAL A 303 -10.64 -8.89 -9.45
CA VAL A 303 -11.00 -8.63 -8.05
C VAL A 303 -10.82 -9.90 -7.24
N GLU A 304 -9.91 -9.87 -6.28
CA GLU A 304 -9.56 -11.06 -5.48
C GLU A 304 -10.75 -11.56 -4.63
N ALA A 305 -11.54 -10.65 -4.06
CA ALA A 305 -12.73 -11.02 -3.30
C ALA A 305 -13.75 -11.80 -4.14
N VAL A 306 -13.95 -11.39 -5.40
CA VAL A 306 -14.81 -12.12 -6.35
C VAL A 306 -14.27 -13.52 -6.64
N ALA A 307 -12.95 -13.67 -6.77
CA ALA A 307 -12.32 -14.99 -6.97
C ALA A 307 -12.54 -15.91 -5.75
N ILE A 308 -12.41 -15.37 -4.54
CA ILE A 308 -12.62 -16.11 -3.27
C ILE A 308 -14.09 -16.52 -3.14
N SER A 309 -15.01 -15.59 -3.36
CA SER A 309 -16.46 -15.85 -3.32
C SER A 309 -16.86 -16.90 -4.34
N ALA A 310 -16.35 -16.81 -5.58
CA ALA A 310 -16.64 -17.77 -6.65
C ALA A 310 -16.19 -19.19 -6.31
N CYS A 311 -15.06 -19.36 -5.63
CA CYS A 311 -14.55 -20.64 -5.18
C CYS A 311 -15.11 -21.10 -3.80
N SER A 312 -16.12 -20.43 -3.27
CA SER A 312 -16.73 -20.74 -1.96
C SER A 312 -15.69 -20.82 -0.83
N ASN A 313 -14.72 -19.90 -0.83
CA ASN A 313 -13.60 -19.80 0.11
C ASN A 313 -12.56 -20.94 0.04
N HIS A 314 -12.58 -21.74 -1.03
CA HIS A 314 -11.52 -22.72 -1.31
C HIS A 314 -10.34 -22.03 -2.01
N TYR A 315 -9.37 -21.54 -1.24
CA TYR A 315 -8.21 -20.79 -1.75
C TYR A 315 -7.33 -21.64 -2.69
N GLU A 316 -7.31 -22.94 -2.53
CA GLU A 316 -6.59 -23.90 -3.39
C GLU A 316 -7.16 -23.97 -4.82
N HIS A 317 -8.35 -23.45 -5.05
CA HIS A 317 -8.96 -23.35 -6.38
C HIS A 317 -8.71 -21.99 -7.06
N ILE A 318 -7.91 -21.12 -6.46
CA ILE A 318 -7.61 -19.78 -6.99
C ILE A 318 -6.23 -19.79 -7.61
N TYR A 319 -6.20 -19.62 -8.94
CA TYR A 319 -4.95 -19.41 -9.67
C TYR A 319 -4.63 -17.91 -9.76
N LYS A 320 -3.53 -17.47 -9.12
CA LYS A 320 -3.04 -16.08 -9.24
C LYS A 320 -2.13 -15.97 -10.44
N MET A 321 -2.61 -15.26 -11.47
CA MET A 321 -1.86 -15.02 -12.71
C MET A 321 -0.60 -14.20 -12.44
N LYS A 322 0.56 -14.72 -12.86
CA LYS A 322 1.87 -14.04 -12.72
C LYS A 322 2.23 -13.32 -14.03
N PRO A 323 3.01 -12.23 -13.98
CA PRO A 323 3.62 -11.65 -15.17
C PRO A 323 4.52 -12.67 -15.89
N LEU A 324 4.74 -12.46 -17.20
CA LEU A 324 5.66 -13.28 -17.97
C LEU A 324 7.08 -13.18 -17.41
N SER A 325 7.82 -14.27 -17.49
CA SER A 325 9.25 -14.30 -17.18
C SER A 325 10.01 -13.34 -18.11
N SER A 326 11.22 -12.93 -17.73
CA SER A 326 12.08 -12.09 -18.59
C SER A 326 12.39 -12.78 -19.92
N GLU A 327 12.53 -14.11 -19.92
CA GLU A 327 12.78 -14.90 -21.11
C GLU A 327 11.56 -14.94 -22.03
N ASP A 328 10.37 -15.22 -21.49
CA ASP A 328 9.13 -15.25 -22.26
C ASP A 328 8.74 -13.86 -22.77
N SER A 329 8.96 -12.81 -21.97
CA SER A 329 8.78 -11.42 -22.37
C SER A 329 9.65 -11.07 -23.57
N ARG A 330 10.93 -11.49 -23.56
CA ARG A 330 11.86 -11.29 -24.66
C ARG A 330 11.43 -12.08 -25.92
N LYS A 331 11.02 -13.34 -25.77
CA LYS A 331 10.51 -14.17 -26.88
C LYS A 331 9.28 -13.51 -27.53
N LEU A 332 8.31 -13.08 -26.72
CA LEU A 332 7.10 -12.42 -27.21
C LEU A 332 7.40 -11.11 -27.95
N PHE A 333 8.30 -10.29 -27.40
CA PHE A 333 8.72 -9.03 -27.99
C PHE A 333 9.46 -9.22 -29.31
N THR A 334 10.48 -10.10 -29.34
CA THR A 334 11.31 -10.32 -30.53
C THR A 334 10.51 -10.94 -31.67
N SER A 335 9.65 -11.89 -31.38
CA SER A 335 8.77 -12.48 -32.40
C SER A 335 7.84 -11.44 -33.04
N ARG A 336 7.37 -10.46 -32.27
CA ARG A 336 6.47 -9.40 -32.77
C ARG A 336 7.19 -8.30 -33.52
N VAL A 337 8.41 -7.92 -33.10
CA VAL A 337 9.19 -6.84 -33.74
C VAL A 337 9.94 -7.34 -34.97
N PHE A 338 10.58 -8.52 -34.88
CA PHE A 338 11.52 -9.03 -35.88
C PHE A 338 11.00 -10.24 -36.67
N GLY A 339 9.83 -10.76 -36.30
CA GLY A 339 9.25 -11.96 -36.95
C GLY A 339 9.89 -13.27 -36.49
N SER A 340 9.88 -14.30 -37.32
CA SER A 340 10.31 -15.66 -36.97
C SER A 340 11.82 -15.86 -36.75
N GLU A 341 12.68 -14.88 -37.03
CA GLU A 341 14.13 -15.00 -36.90
C GLU A 341 14.65 -14.84 -35.46
N ASN A 342 13.85 -14.61 -34.49
CA ASN A 342 14.09 -14.63 -33.04
C ASN A 342 15.39 -14.02 -32.49
N LYS A 343 16.11 -13.24 -33.27
CA LYS A 343 17.36 -12.59 -32.84
C LYS A 343 17.19 -11.07 -32.85
N CYS A 344 17.22 -10.50 -31.66
CA CYS A 344 17.38 -9.05 -31.53
C CYS A 344 18.77 -8.65 -31.99
N PRO A 345 18.94 -7.72 -32.95
CA PRO A 345 20.25 -7.22 -33.32
C PRO A 345 20.93 -6.59 -32.08
N SER A 346 22.24 -6.82 -31.96
CA SER A 346 23.02 -6.42 -30.78
C SER A 346 22.93 -4.92 -30.45
N ASN A 347 22.76 -4.07 -31.48
CA ASN A 347 22.57 -2.62 -31.30
C ASN A 347 21.24 -2.20 -30.66
N PHE A 348 20.24 -3.10 -30.63
CA PHE A 348 18.93 -2.87 -30.00
C PHE A 348 18.73 -3.64 -28.70
N GLU A 349 19.64 -4.50 -28.32
CA GLU A 349 19.48 -5.42 -27.18
C GLU A 349 19.30 -4.65 -25.85
N GLU A 350 20.13 -3.66 -25.61
CA GLU A 350 20.08 -2.82 -24.39
C GLU A 350 18.75 -2.06 -24.28
N VAL A 351 18.39 -1.32 -25.33
CA VAL A 351 17.14 -0.53 -25.33
C VAL A 351 15.89 -1.43 -25.28
N SER A 352 15.94 -2.61 -25.88
CA SER A 352 14.87 -3.62 -25.79
C SER A 352 14.69 -4.11 -24.36
N ASN A 353 15.78 -4.41 -23.66
CA ASN A 353 15.73 -4.87 -22.26
C ASN A 353 15.14 -3.79 -21.35
N GLU A 354 15.49 -2.52 -21.55
CA GLU A 354 14.91 -1.40 -20.79
C GLU A 354 13.43 -1.19 -21.07
N ILE A 355 13.00 -1.33 -22.34
CA ILE A 355 11.58 -1.29 -22.73
C ILE A 355 10.82 -2.45 -22.08
N LEU A 356 11.37 -3.68 -22.13
CA LEU A 356 10.76 -4.85 -21.53
C LEU A 356 10.65 -4.74 -20.01
N LYS A 357 11.65 -4.13 -19.36
CA LYS A 357 11.57 -3.83 -17.92
C LYS A 357 10.36 -2.93 -17.62
N LYS A 358 10.15 -1.86 -18.40
CA LYS A 358 8.98 -0.98 -18.25
C LYS A 358 7.65 -1.69 -18.55
N CYS A 359 7.63 -2.68 -19.42
CA CYS A 359 6.44 -3.52 -19.64
C CYS A 359 6.11 -4.43 -18.44
N GLY A 360 7.08 -4.68 -17.54
CA GLY A 360 6.89 -5.44 -16.31
C GLY A 360 6.33 -6.86 -16.52
N GLY A 361 6.65 -7.51 -17.65
CA GLY A 361 6.12 -8.83 -17.99
C GLY A 361 4.64 -8.84 -18.39
N LEU A 362 4.01 -7.68 -18.63
CA LEU A 362 2.60 -7.58 -19.02
C LEU A 362 2.43 -7.87 -20.52
N PRO A 363 1.80 -9.01 -20.94
CA PRO A 363 1.68 -9.39 -22.35
C PRO A 363 1.06 -8.30 -23.22
N LEU A 364 0.01 -7.65 -22.73
CA LEU A 364 -0.67 -6.58 -23.45
C LEU A 364 0.28 -5.40 -23.74
N ALA A 365 1.07 -4.99 -22.78
CA ALA A 365 2.05 -3.90 -22.94
C ALA A 365 3.13 -4.29 -23.93
N ILE A 366 3.69 -5.50 -23.79
CA ILE A 366 4.73 -6.03 -24.68
C ILE A 366 4.23 -6.07 -26.13
N ILE A 367 3.06 -6.64 -26.37
CA ILE A 367 2.47 -6.75 -27.71
C ILE A 367 2.21 -5.38 -28.32
N THR A 368 1.65 -4.47 -27.54
CA THR A 368 1.28 -3.14 -28.03
C THR A 368 2.50 -2.30 -28.36
N ILE A 369 3.53 -2.29 -27.51
CA ILE A 369 4.78 -1.56 -27.75
C ILE A 369 5.57 -2.20 -28.88
N ALA A 370 5.65 -3.53 -28.93
CA ALA A 370 6.29 -4.25 -30.03
C ALA A 370 5.63 -3.93 -31.39
N SER A 371 4.30 -3.86 -31.43
CA SER A 371 3.54 -3.48 -32.63
C SER A 371 3.81 -2.03 -33.04
N LEU A 372 3.91 -1.12 -32.08
CA LEU A 372 4.29 0.28 -32.32
C LEU A 372 5.69 0.39 -32.94
N LEU A 373 6.65 -0.36 -32.43
CA LEU A 373 8.02 -0.38 -32.95
C LEU A 373 8.11 -1.03 -34.31
N ALA A 374 7.35 -2.11 -34.53
CA ALA A 374 7.29 -2.84 -35.80
C ALA A 374 6.65 -2.01 -36.93
N SER A 375 5.71 -1.11 -36.62
CA SER A 375 5.01 -0.28 -37.61
C SER A 375 5.84 0.84 -38.20
N ARG A 376 7.01 1.16 -37.62
CA ARG A 376 7.90 2.23 -38.11
C ARG A 376 8.78 1.74 -39.26
N ARG A 377 8.78 2.50 -40.36
CA ARG A 377 9.51 2.15 -41.59
C ARG A 377 11.03 2.15 -41.42
N GLU A 378 11.57 3.06 -40.63
CA GLU A 378 13.01 3.16 -40.30
C GLU A 378 13.23 2.75 -38.84
N ARG A 379 14.04 1.68 -38.67
CA ARG A 379 14.42 1.20 -37.35
C ARG A 379 15.69 1.91 -36.89
N SER A 380 15.54 3.09 -36.29
CA SER A 380 16.65 3.85 -35.71
C SER A 380 16.74 3.60 -34.21
N ARG A 381 17.95 3.41 -33.68
CA ARG A 381 18.18 3.28 -32.22
C ARG A 381 17.69 4.53 -31.49
N SER A 382 17.90 5.70 -32.05
CA SER A 382 17.44 6.98 -31.49
C SER A 382 15.90 7.05 -31.32
N ASP A 383 15.16 6.46 -32.26
CA ASP A 383 13.70 6.39 -32.18
C ASP A 383 13.22 5.47 -31.04
N TRP A 384 13.95 4.36 -30.83
CA TRP A 384 13.65 3.46 -29.73
C TRP A 384 13.97 4.08 -28.37
N GLU A 385 15.08 4.80 -28.27
CA GLU A 385 15.44 5.58 -27.07
C GLU A 385 14.40 6.68 -26.79
N ASN A 386 13.94 7.37 -27.83
CA ASN A 386 12.88 8.37 -27.72
C ASN A 386 11.57 7.74 -27.24
N ILE A 387 11.18 6.58 -27.78
CA ILE A 387 9.97 5.87 -27.32
C ILE A 387 10.14 5.46 -25.86
N LYS A 388 11.26 4.84 -25.49
CA LYS A 388 11.57 4.47 -24.11
C LYS A 388 11.44 5.64 -23.13
N ASN A 389 12.03 6.78 -23.49
CA ASN A 389 12.06 7.98 -22.65
C ASN A 389 10.72 8.74 -22.61
N SER A 390 9.90 8.58 -23.65
CA SER A 390 8.60 9.26 -23.77
C SER A 390 7.41 8.35 -23.59
N LEU A 391 7.57 7.09 -23.11
CA LEU A 391 6.49 6.11 -22.99
C LEU A 391 5.29 6.69 -22.23
N GLY A 392 5.50 7.35 -21.09
CA GLY A 392 4.45 8.00 -20.32
C GLY A 392 3.71 9.10 -21.10
N ALA A 393 4.44 9.98 -21.79
CA ALA A 393 3.83 11.03 -22.63
C ALA A 393 3.13 10.44 -23.87
N GLN A 394 3.71 9.42 -24.49
CA GLN A 394 3.12 8.71 -25.64
C GLN A 394 1.88 7.90 -25.25
N PHE A 395 1.82 7.40 -24.01
CA PHE A 395 0.66 6.71 -23.49
C PHE A 395 -0.61 7.55 -23.58
N ALA A 396 -0.51 8.86 -23.35
CA ALA A 396 -1.63 9.78 -23.43
C ALA A 396 -2.05 10.10 -24.88
N ILE A 397 -1.10 10.17 -25.83
CA ILE A 397 -1.30 10.80 -27.15
C ILE A 397 -1.36 9.78 -28.30
N ASN A 398 -0.63 8.65 -28.20
CA ASN A 398 -0.44 7.73 -29.32
C ASN A 398 -1.68 6.84 -29.56
N PRO A 399 -2.27 6.88 -30.78
CA PRO A 399 -3.45 6.05 -31.12
C PRO A 399 -3.21 4.55 -31.00
N THR A 400 -1.99 4.06 -31.23
CA THR A 400 -1.63 2.63 -31.11
C THR A 400 -1.77 2.14 -29.67
N LEU A 401 -1.54 3.02 -28.69
CA LEU A 401 -1.64 2.68 -27.27
C LEU A 401 -3.09 2.82 -26.73
N LYS A 402 -4.02 3.30 -27.57
CA LYS A 402 -5.42 3.56 -27.18
C LYS A 402 -6.11 2.29 -26.60
N GLY A 403 -5.93 1.14 -27.25
CA GLY A 403 -6.51 -0.12 -26.79
C GLY A 403 -6.03 -0.54 -25.40
N MET A 404 -4.73 -0.47 -25.16
CA MET A 404 -4.13 -0.77 -23.86
C MET A 404 -4.63 0.23 -22.79
N ARG A 405 -4.61 1.53 -23.11
CA ARG A 405 -5.12 2.58 -22.21
C ARG A 405 -6.59 2.35 -21.86
N SER A 406 -7.44 1.96 -22.84
CA SER A 406 -8.83 1.67 -22.59
C SER A 406 -9.01 0.49 -21.63
N ILE A 407 -8.24 -0.60 -21.78
CA ILE A 407 -8.30 -1.77 -20.91
C ILE A 407 -7.86 -1.44 -19.47
N LEU A 408 -6.78 -0.66 -19.30
CA LEU A 408 -6.34 -0.22 -17.99
C LEU A 408 -7.31 0.77 -17.36
N ASN A 409 -7.88 1.68 -18.17
CA ASN A 409 -8.88 2.65 -17.74
C ASN A 409 -10.16 1.98 -17.21
N LEU A 410 -10.55 0.81 -17.73
CA LEU A 410 -11.68 0.05 -17.19
C LEU A 410 -11.50 -0.23 -15.69
N SER A 411 -10.30 -0.62 -15.25
CA SER A 411 -10.03 -0.86 -13.83
C SER A 411 -10.14 0.42 -12.99
N TYR A 412 -9.68 1.57 -13.52
CA TYR A 412 -9.83 2.88 -12.89
C TYR A 412 -11.29 3.34 -12.80
N MET A 413 -12.05 3.19 -13.90
CA MET A 413 -13.46 3.60 -13.94
C MET A 413 -14.35 2.76 -13.01
N ASN A 414 -13.96 1.51 -12.74
CA ASN A 414 -14.67 0.64 -11.78
C ASN A 414 -14.32 0.93 -10.31
N LEU A 415 -13.36 1.83 -10.05
CA LEU A 415 -13.07 2.25 -8.69
C LEU A 415 -14.22 3.06 -8.10
N PRO A 416 -14.63 2.79 -6.85
CA PRO A 416 -15.45 3.70 -6.07
C PRO A 416 -14.81 5.09 -6.02
N LEU A 417 -15.61 6.13 -6.09
CA LEU A 417 -15.13 7.51 -6.23
C LEU A 417 -14.14 7.92 -5.12
N HIS A 418 -14.38 7.48 -3.88
CA HIS A 418 -13.48 7.77 -2.74
C HIS A 418 -12.09 7.14 -2.88
N LEU A 419 -11.95 6.04 -3.64
CA LEU A 419 -10.66 5.41 -3.89
C LEU A 419 -9.90 6.04 -5.06
N ARG A 420 -10.59 6.73 -5.98
CA ARG A 420 -9.93 7.35 -7.15
C ARG A 420 -8.90 8.39 -6.75
N THR A 421 -9.21 9.26 -5.77
CA THR A 421 -8.25 10.24 -5.22
C THR A 421 -7.04 9.58 -4.56
N CYS A 422 -7.27 8.54 -3.78
CA CYS A 422 -6.21 7.76 -3.16
C CYS A 422 -5.32 7.08 -4.20
N PHE A 423 -5.93 6.56 -5.26
CA PHE A 423 -5.23 5.94 -6.38
C PHE A 423 -4.42 6.97 -7.19
N LEU A 424 -4.99 8.13 -7.52
CA LEU A 424 -4.27 9.19 -8.23
C LEU A 424 -3.09 9.75 -7.43
N TYR A 425 -3.17 9.73 -6.09
CA TYR A 425 -2.06 10.16 -5.23
C TYR A 425 -0.81 9.30 -5.37
N LEU A 426 -0.94 8.06 -5.84
CA LEU A 426 0.20 7.18 -6.13
C LEU A 426 1.11 7.75 -7.24
N GLY A 427 0.59 8.62 -8.11
CA GLY A 427 1.39 9.36 -9.09
C GLY A 427 2.42 10.33 -8.50
N MET A 428 2.39 10.55 -7.18
CA MET A 428 3.41 11.31 -6.46
C MET A 428 4.71 10.53 -6.22
N TYR A 429 4.74 9.22 -6.50
CA TYR A 429 5.88 8.34 -6.24
C TYR A 429 6.60 7.95 -7.54
N PRO A 430 7.92 7.70 -7.50
CA PRO A 430 8.67 7.23 -8.67
C PRO A 430 8.30 5.82 -9.10
N GLU A 431 8.68 5.45 -10.32
CA GLU A 431 8.64 4.06 -10.80
C GLU A 431 9.39 3.11 -9.84
N ASP A 432 8.93 1.89 -9.68
CA ASP A 432 9.54 0.82 -8.85
C ASP A 432 9.64 1.14 -7.33
N TYR A 433 9.07 2.25 -6.86
CA TYR A 433 9.17 2.65 -5.46
C TYR A 433 8.32 1.76 -4.54
N GLU A 434 8.92 1.31 -3.43
CA GLU A 434 8.22 0.56 -2.38
C GLU A 434 7.55 1.52 -1.41
N ILE A 435 6.25 1.71 -1.60
CA ILE A 435 5.44 2.64 -0.82
C ILE A 435 4.97 1.93 0.45
N GLN A 436 5.37 2.41 1.61
CA GLN A 436 4.90 1.87 2.89
C GLN A 436 3.41 2.19 3.09
N ARG A 437 2.62 1.17 3.46
CA ARG A 437 1.17 1.28 3.67
C ARG A 437 0.81 2.37 4.68
N ASP A 438 1.41 2.32 5.85
CA ASP A 438 1.06 3.23 6.95
C ASP A 438 1.44 4.68 6.61
N ASP A 439 2.57 4.87 5.92
CA ASP A 439 3.02 6.17 5.44
C ASP A 439 2.05 6.77 4.40
N LEU A 440 1.65 5.96 3.43
CA LEU A 440 0.68 6.34 2.40
C LEU A 440 -0.68 6.70 2.99
N VAL A 441 -1.17 5.89 3.93
CA VAL A 441 -2.45 6.11 4.62
C VAL A 441 -2.42 7.42 5.40
N ARG A 442 -1.35 7.72 6.12
CA ARG A 442 -1.19 8.99 6.84
C ARG A 442 -1.17 10.20 5.91
N LYS A 443 -0.54 10.09 4.74
CA LYS A 443 -0.58 11.14 3.70
C LYS A 443 -2.00 11.34 3.15
N TRP A 444 -2.76 10.27 2.90
CA TRP A 444 -4.16 10.36 2.50
C TRP A 444 -5.03 11.04 3.56
N ILE A 445 -4.80 10.73 4.85
CA ILE A 445 -5.49 11.38 5.98
C ILE A 445 -5.14 12.87 6.04
N ALA A 446 -3.86 13.21 5.90
CA ALA A 446 -3.39 14.60 5.93
C ALA A 446 -3.98 15.44 4.77
N GLU A 447 -4.13 14.88 3.58
CA GLU A 447 -4.82 15.49 2.44
C GLU A 447 -6.34 15.61 2.66
N GLY A 448 -6.92 14.77 3.50
CA GLY A 448 -8.36 14.70 3.75
C GLY A 448 -9.13 13.78 2.81
N PHE A 449 -8.44 12.81 2.18
CA PHE A 449 -9.10 11.82 1.29
C PHE A 449 -9.83 10.73 2.07
N VAL A 450 -9.41 10.47 3.30
CA VAL A 450 -10.07 9.52 4.20
C VAL A 450 -11.10 10.26 5.03
N SER A 451 -12.37 9.87 4.89
CA SER A 451 -13.48 10.49 5.61
C SER A 451 -13.86 9.69 6.85
N ASN A 452 -14.14 10.42 7.94
CA ASN A 452 -14.61 9.81 9.18
C ASN A 452 -16.08 9.41 9.04
N LEU A 453 -16.35 8.12 8.84
CA LEU A 453 -17.68 7.54 8.83
C LEU A 453 -18.01 6.97 10.21
N HIS A 454 -19.02 7.54 10.87
CA HIS A 454 -19.58 7.02 12.13
C HIS A 454 -18.60 6.86 13.31
N GLY A 455 -17.59 7.73 13.44
CA GLY A 455 -16.63 7.67 14.55
C GLY A 455 -15.54 6.59 14.40
N ALA A 456 -15.44 5.96 13.22
CA ALA A 456 -14.37 5.02 12.92
C ALA A 456 -13.00 5.70 12.92
N ASN A 457 -11.96 4.96 13.29
CA ASN A 457 -10.59 5.46 13.23
C ASN A 457 -10.18 5.68 11.78
N LEU A 458 -9.64 6.87 11.46
CA LEU A 458 -9.21 7.22 10.10
C LEU A 458 -8.11 6.31 9.56
N GLU A 459 -7.18 5.83 10.40
CA GLU A 459 -6.13 4.91 9.97
C GLU A 459 -6.72 3.56 9.56
N ASP A 460 -7.66 3.01 10.35
CA ASP A 460 -8.31 1.74 10.02
C ASP A 460 -9.11 1.85 8.70
N VAL A 461 -9.79 2.98 8.47
CA VAL A 461 -10.48 3.27 7.20
C VAL A 461 -9.49 3.40 6.05
N GLY A 462 -8.37 4.11 6.24
CA GLY A 462 -7.33 4.27 5.22
C GLY A 462 -6.64 2.95 4.87
N ILE A 463 -6.42 2.07 5.84
CA ILE A 463 -5.93 0.70 5.63
C ILE A 463 -6.94 -0.11 4.82
N SER A 464 -8.24 0.03 5.09
CA SER A 464 -9.28 -0.60 4.28
C SER A 464 -9.25 -0.13 2.83
N TYR A 465 -9.01 1.18 2.58
CA TYR A 465 -8.85 1.72 1.22
C TYR A 465 -7.62 1.14 0.52
N PHE A 466 -6.51 1.00 1.23
CA PHE A 466 -5.30 0.35 0.71
C PHE A 466 -5.57 -1.10 0.32
N ASN A 467 -6.18 -1.87 1.22
CA ASN A 467 -6.51 -3.28 0.99
C ASN A 467 -7.48 -3.45 -0.19
N GLU A 468 -8.42 -2.52 -0.38
CA GLU A 468 -9.34 -2.54 -1.52
C GLU A 468 -8.61 -2.27 -2.86
N LEU A 469 -7.59 -1.41 -2.89
CA LEU A 469 -6.76 -1.23 -4.08
C LEU A 469 -5.93 -2.48 -4.40
N VAL A 470 -5.42 -3.19 -3.38
CA VAL A 470 -4.75 -4.49 -3.53
C VAL A 470 -5.72 -5.54 -4.04
N ASN A 471 -6.91 -5.65 -3.41
CA ASN A 471 -7.97 -6.58 -3.77
C ASN A 471 -8.39 -6.43 -5.25
N ARG A 472 -8.41 -5.20 -5.77
CA ARG A 472 -8.70 -4.91 -7.19
C ARG A 472 -7.49 -5.07 -8.11
N SER A 473 -6.38 -5.60 -7.61
CA SER A 473 -5.13 -5.79 -8.36
C SER A 473 -4.60 -4.51 -9.02
N LEU A 474 -4.85 -3.34 -8.43
CA LEU A 474 -4.38 -2.04 -8.92
C LEU A 474 -2.99 -1.70 -8.39
N ILE A 475 -2.66 -2.22 -7.23
CA ILE A 475 -1.34 -2.15 -6.60
C ILE A 475 -0.91 -3.56 -6.17
N GLN A 476 0.39 -3.81 -6.22
CA GLN A 476 0.96 -5.09 -5.82
C GLN A 476 1.34 -5.03 -4.34
N HIS A 477 0.87 -5.98 -3.56
CA HIS A 477 1.25 -6.13 -2.17
C HIS A 477 2.67 -6.70 -2.06
N VAL A 478 3.51 -6.07 -1.26
CA VAL A 478 4.91 -6.48 -1.02
C VAL A 478 5.15 -6.49 0.49
N MET A 479 5.63 -7.61 1.01
CA MET A 479 6.11 -7.68 2.40
C MET A 479 7.60 -7.40 2.43
N THR A 480 8.00 -6.42 3.20
CA THR A 480 9.40 -6.06 3.43
C THR A 480 9.75 -6.20 4.92
N TYR A 481 11.04 -6.14 5.25
CA TYR A 481 11.46 -6.10 6.66
C TYR A 481 10.94 -4.85 7.42
N ASN A 482 10.51 -3.81 6.69
CA ASN A 482 9.91 -2.59 7.25
C ASN A 482 8.37 -2.66 7.36
N GLY A 483 7.75 -3.82 7.10
CA GLY A 483 6.32 -4.04 7.13
C GLY A 483 5.65 -4.12 5.76
N VAL A 484 4.35 -3.83 5.73
CA VAL A 484 3.52 -3.92 4.53
C VAL A 484 3.80 -2.74 3.60
N CYS A 485 4.16 -3.05 2.36
CA CYS A 485 4.40 -2.07 1.29
C CYS A 485 3.53 -2.38 0.06
N CYS A 486 3.45 -1.45 -0.85
CA CYS A 486 2.95 -1.72 -2.20
C CYS A 486 3.87 -1.16 -3.27
N LYS A 487 3.76 -1.76 -4.47
CA LYS A 487 4.33 -1.24 -5.73
C LYS A 487 3.21 -0.97 -6.72
N VAL A 488 3.39 0.05 -7.52
CA VAL A 488 2.53 0.35 -8.66
C VAL A 488 3.21 -0.15 -9.92
N HIS A 489 2.50 -0.91 -10.74
CA HIS A 489 3.03 -1.36 -12.03
C HIS A 489 3.23 -0.16 -12.96
N ASP A 490 4.35 -0.09 -13.68
CA ASP A 490 4.73 1.08 -14.51
C ASP A 490 3.63 1.53 -15.45
N MET A 491 2.99 0.60 -16.17
CA MET A 491 1.87 0.92 -17.06
C MET A 491 0.65 1.48 -16.35
N MET A 492 0.45 1.11 -15.09
CA MET A 492 -0.60 1.69 -14.26
C MET A 492 -0.20 3.08 -13.75
N LEU A 493 1.07 3.26 -13.43
CA LEU A 493 1.62 4.58 -13.08
C LEU A 493 1.48 5.57 -14.26
N ASP A 494 1.75 5.14 -15.49
CA ASP A 494 1.53 5.93 -16.70
C ASP A 494 0.06 6.34 -16.86
N LEU A 495 -0.89 5.43 -16.58
CA LEU A 495 -2.31 5.77 -16.55
C LEU A 495 -2.63 6.81 -15.47
N ILE A 496 -2.09 6.63 -14.26
CA ILE A 496 -2.27 7.56 -13.15
C ILE A 496 -1.75 8.95 -13.54
N LEU A 497 -0.53 9.04 -14.07
CA LEU A 497 0.08 10.30 -14.49
C LEU A 497 -0.73 10.98 -15.60
N SER A 498 -1.22 10.22 -16.58
CA SER A 498 -2.12 10.73 -17.62
C SER A 498 -3.41 11.31 -17.01
N LYS A 499 -4.03 10.62 -16.06
CA LYS A 499 -5.23 11.09 -15.35
C LYS A 499 -4.94 12.30 -14.47
N CYS A 500 -3.80 12.32 -13.79
CA CYS A 500 -3.36 13.48 -13.01
C CYS A 500 -3.19 14.73 -13.88
N ALA A 501 -2.64 14.59 -15.09
CA ALA A 501 -2.51 15.67 -16.05
C ALA A 501 -3.87 16.11 -16.63
N GLU A 502 -4.76 15.16 -16.95
CA GLU A 502 -6.12 15.46 -17.45
C GLU A 502 -6.95 16.26 -16.44
N ASP A 503 -6.77 15.98 -15.14
CA ASP A 503 -7.55 16.55 -14.04
C ASP A 503 -6.79 17.64 -13.25
N ASN A 504 -5.58 18.01 -13.63
CA ASN A 504 -4.68 18.90 -12.86
C ASN A 504 -4.58 18.48 -11.37
N PHE A 505 -4.53 17.17 -11.12
CA PHE A 505 -4.56 16.62 -9.77
C PHE A 505 -3.21 16.76 -9.06
N SER A 506 -2.13 16.40 -9.75
CA SER A 506 -0.76 16.51 -9.28
C SER A 506 0.20 16.81 -10.44
N SER A 507 1.32 17.47 -10.11
CA SER A 507 2.42 17.74 -11.03
C SER A 507 3.68 17.03 -10.55
N VAL A 508 4.43 16.45 -11.49
CA VAL A 508 5.71 15.77 -11.22
C VAL A 508 6.79 16.43 -12.05
N ALA A 509 7.93 16.73 -11.43
CA ALA A 509 9.12 17.25 -12.12
C ALA A 509 10.30 16.30 -11.91
N TYR A 510 10.85 15.78 -13.01
CA TYR A 510 11.98 14.84 -13.02
C TYR A 510 13.33 15.51 -13.22
N THR A 511 13.34 16.72 -13.77
CA THR A 511 14.56 17.44 -14.13
C THR A 511 14.55 18.87 -13.61
N SER A 512 15.76 19.43 -13.46
CA SER A 512 15.94 20.84 -13.11
C SER A 512 15.26 21.79 -14.10
N LYS A 513 15.24 21.44 -15.40
CA LYS A 513 14.57 22.23 -16.45
C LYS A 513 13.05 22.22 -16.30
N GLU A 514 12.46 21.09 -15.91
CA GLU A 514 11.03 21.02 -15.63
C GLU A 514 10.67 21.81 -14.37
N MET A 515 11.50 21.74 -13.32
CA MET A 515 11.33 22.55 -12.10
C MET A 515 11.33 24.06 -12.40
N THR A 516 12.21 24.51 -13.29
CA THR A 516 12.27 25.94 -13.67
C THR A 516 11.08 26.39 -14.51
N ARG A 517 10.37 25.47 -15.17
CA ARG A 517 9.14 25.76 -15.96
C ARG A 517 7.86 25.71 -15.12
N LEU A 518 7.87 25.16 -13.90
CA LEU A 518 6.71 25.12 -13.01
C LEU A 518 6.08 26.51 -12.75
N PRO A 519 6.87 27.60 -12.59
CA PRO A 519 6.33 28.95 -12.46
C PRO A 519 5.47 29.43 -13.62
N ASP A 520 5.73 28.93 -14.84
CA ASP A 520 5.04 29.33 -16.06
C ASP A 520 3.73 28.56 -16.30
N CYS A 521 3.34 27.64 -15.39
CA CYS A 521 2.09 26.91 -15.50
C CYS A 521 0.89 27.86 -15.40
N THR A 522 -0.06 27.72 -16.31
CA THR A 522 -1.29 28.51 -16.37
C THR A 522 -2.31 28.12 -15.30
N TYR A 523 -2.10 27.00 -14.62
CA TYR A 523 -2.97 26.45 -13.56
C TYR A 523 -2.26 26.39 -12.21
N LYS A 524 -3.05 26.45 -11.14
CA LYS A 524 -2.54 26.37 -9.75
C LYS A 524 -2.13 24.95 -9.41
N ILE A 525 -0.86 24.74 -9.05
CA ILE A 525 -0.35 23.42 -8.63
C ILE A 525 -0.75 23.18 -7.18
N ARG A 526 -1.48 22.10 -6.93
CA ARG A 526 -1.96 21.72 -5.60
C ARG A 526 -1.11 20.63 -4.95
N ARG A 527 -0.55 19.72 -5.76
CA ARG A 527 0.32 18.61 -5.34
C ARG A 527 1.52 18.56 -6.25
N LEU A 528 2.69 18.57 -5.64
CA LEU A 528 3.96 18.63 -6.36
C LEU A 528 4.89 17.54 -5.87
N SER A 529 5.35 16.69 -6.80
CA SER A 529 6.42 15.75 -6.57
C SER A 529 7.67 16.17 -7.31
N LEU A 530 8.79 16.26 -6.62
CA LEU A 530 10.09 16.64 -7.15
C LEU A 530 11.01 15.43 -7.10
N MET A 531 11.31 14.85 -8.27
CA MET A 531 12.10 13.64 -8.40
C MET A 531 13.49 14.01 -8.93
N SER A 532 14.33 14.55 -8.07
CA SER A 532 15.70 14.91 -8.43
C SER A 532 16.56 13.66 -8.58
N ILE A 533 16.72 13.18 -9.81
CA ILE A 533 17.80 12.25 -10.15
C ILE A 533 19.09 13.04 -10.06
N ILE A 534 20.01 12.61 -9.20
CA ILE A 534 21.36 13.15 -9.10
C ILE A 534 22.03 12.91 -10.46
N ASP A 535 22.01 13.90 -11.32
CA ASP A 535 22.98 13.96 -12.40
C ASP A 535 24.33 14.25 -11.76
N ARG A 536 25.15 13.21 -11.62
CA ARG A 536 26.49 13.31 -11.01
C ARG A 536 27.43 14.21 -11.81
N THR A 537 27.00 14.66 -12.99
CA THR A 537 27.82 15.44 -13.92
C THR A 537 27.59 16.95 -13.82
N THR A 538 26.47 17.40 -13.26
CA THR A 538 26.16 18.83 -13.13
C THR A 538 26.09 19.24 -11.67
N ASN A 539 27.07 20.06 -11.24
CA ASN A 539 27.11 20.74 -9.94
C ASN A 539 26.06 21.88 -9.82
N GLU A 540 25.02 21.90 -10.64
CA GLU A 540 24.03 22.96 -10.66
C GLU A 540 23.18 22.94 -9.39
N THR A 541 23.24 24.02 -8.64
CA THR A 541 22.35 24.32 -7.52
C THR A 541 20.96 24.65 -8.07
N ILE A 542 20.01 23.73 -7.89
CA ILE A 542 18.62 24.01 -8.27
C ILE A 542 18.08 25.04 -7.28
N SER A 543 17.91 26.28 -7.71
CA SER A 543 17.17 27.28 -6.96
C SER A 543 15.74 27.31 -7.49
N TRP A 544 14.80 26.76 -6.72
CA TRP A 544 13.40 26.88 -7.03
C TRP A 544 12.81 28.11 -6.33
N THR A 545 12.18 28.99 -7.12
CA THR A 545 11.45 30.15 -6.62
C THR A 545 9.96 29.83 -6.59
N VAL A 546 9.29 30.10 -5.47
CA VAL A 546 7.83 29.98 -5.36
C VAL A 546 7.18 31.08 -6.19
N SER A 547 6.34 30.69 -7.14
CA SER A 547 5.52 31.59 -7.99
C SER A 547 4.06 31.52 -7.54
N ASP A 548 3.21 32.33 -8.16
CA ASP A 548 1.76 32.35 -7.88
C ASP A 548 1.13 30.96 -8.16
N SER A 549 1.58 30.24 -9.19
CA SER A 549 1.11 28.89 -9.53
C SER A 549 1.50 27.85 -8.47
N THR A 550 2.66 28.02 -7.81
CA THR A 550 3.18 27.09 -6.79
C THR A 550 2.89 27.52 -5.35
N SER A 551 2.44 28.75 -5.11
CA SER A 551 2.10 29.26 -3.77
C SER A 551 0.93 28.49 -3.12
N GLN A 552 0.13 27.80 -3.94
CA GLN A 552 -1.08 27.07 -3.56
C GLN A 552 -0.85 25.58 -3.31
N VAL A 553 0.42 25.14 -3.26
CA VAL A 553 0.78 23.74 -3.03
C VAL A 553 0.32 23.29 -1.65
N ARG A 554 -0.35 22.14 -1.61
CA ARG A 554 -0.85 21.46 -0.40
C ARG A 554 -0.02 20.24 -0.02
N SER A 555 0.50 19.53 -1.03
CA SER A 555 1.45 18.42 -0.82
C SER A 555 2.72 18.67 -1.61
N LEU A 556 3.84 18.60 -0.92
CA LEU A 556 5.17 18.62 -1.50
C LEU A 556 5.91 17.34 -1.06
N VAL A 557 6.25 16.50 -2.04
CA VAL A 557 7.09 15.33 -1.82
C VAL A 557 8.38 15.49 -2.61
N TRP A 558 9.50 15.39 -1.94
CA TRP A 558 10.82 15.56 -2.55
C TRP A 558 11.58 14.24 -2.48
N PHE A 559 11.95 13.69 -3.63
CA PHE A 559 12.80 12.51 -3.75
C PHE A 559 14.19 12.91 -4.21
N GLY A 560 15.22 12.50 -3.47
CA GLY A 560 16.62 12.73 -3.83
C GLY A 560 17.32 13.81 -3.01
N ALA A 561 18.58 14.13 -3.38
CA ALA A 561 19.39 15.10 -2.66
C ALA A 561 18.82 16.52 -2.79
N CYS A 562 18.70 17.19 -1.67
CA CYS A 562 18.22 18.57 -1.60
C CYS A 562 19.36 19.48 -1.12
N LYS A 563 19.91 20.31 -2.00
CA LYS A 563 20.94 21.29 -1.65
C LYS A 563 20.35 22.63 -1.19
N SER A 564 19.17 22.99 -1.66
CA SER A 564 18.46 24.20 -1.24
C SER A 564 16.95 23.98 -1.23
N ILE A 565 16.32 24.29 -0.10
CA ILE A 565 14.86 24.23 0.05
C ILE A 565 14.27 25.57 -0.42
N PRO A 566 13.10 25.56 -1.10
CA PRO A 566 12.38 26.79 -1.39
C PRO A 566 12.03 27.51 -0.07
N ARG A 567 11.74 28.80 -0.15
CA ARG A 567 11.28 29.55 1.01
C ARG A 567 9.94 29.00 1.51
N LEU A 568 10.00 28.01 2.42
CA LEU A 568 8.82 27.30 2.96
C LEU A 568 7.76 28.27 3.50
N SER A 569 8.14 29.42 4.03
CA SER A 569 7.22 30.45 4.51
C SER A 569 6.24 30.97 3.45
N GLN A 570 6.53 30.77 2.16
CA GLN A 570 5.65 31.15 1.06
C GLN A 570 4.57 30.07 0.76
N LEU A 571 4.75 28.82 1.27
CA LEU A 571 3.84 27.70 1.05
C LEU A 571 2.78 27.61 2.17
N LYS A 572 1.99 28.65 2.36
CA LYS A 572 1.08 28.78 3.52
C LYS A 572 0.02 27.68 3.64
N HIS A 573 -0.38 27.07 2.52
CA HIS A 573 -1.46 26.07 2.46
C HIS A 573 -0.97 24.64 2.50
N ILE A 574 0.35 24.43 2.74
CA ILE A 574 0.93 23.08 2.74
C ILE A 574 0.37 22.23 3.89
N ARG A 575 -0.03 21.01 3.57
CA ARG A 575 -0.56 19.99 4.50
C ARG A 575 0.38 18.82 4.65
N VAL A 576 1.03 18.42 3.54
CA VAL A 576 1.97 17.31 3.48
C VAL A 576 3.32 17.83 3.01
N LEU A 577 4.35 17.61 3.81
CA LEU A 577 5.73 17.91 3.49
C LEU A 577 6.58 16.66 3.75
N SER A 578 7.17 16.08 2.68
CA SER A 578 7.93 14.84 2.78
C SER A 578 9.25 14.97 2.03
N PHE A 579 10.36 14.64 2.70
CA PHE A 579 11.69 14.55 2.12
C PHE A 579 12.14 13.10 2.15
N GLU A 580 12.20 12.47 0.97
CA GLU A 580 12.51 11.06 0.79
C GLU A 580 13.79 10.90 -0.05
N TYR A 581 14.62 9.92 0.27
CA TYR A 581 15.86 9.70 -0.43
C TYR A 581 16.05 8.22 -0.79
N PRO A 582 15.86 7.83 -2.05
CA PRO A 582 15.99 6.44 -2.47
C PRO A 582 17.42 6.03 -2.86
N GLY A 583 18.48 6.64 -2.30
CA GLY A 583 19.85 6.39 -2.78
C GLY A 583 20.96 6.46 -1.71
N SER A 584 22.21 6.42 -2.15
CA SER A 584 23.47 6.35 -1.38
C SER A 584 23.63 7.43 -0.28
N PRO A 585 24.37 7.17 0.81
CA PRO A 585 24.34 7.90 2.08
C PRO A 585 25.11 9.24 2.07
N GLN A 586 24.81 10.18 1.18
CA GLN A 586 25.31 11.56 1.30
C GLN A 586 24.40 12.33 2.27
N ARG A 587 24.92 12.71 3.43
CA ARG A 587 24.19 13.48 4.43
C ARG A 587 23.95 14.90 3.93
N SER A 588 22.68 15.30 3.83
CA SER A 588 22.28 16.67 3.51
C SER A 588 21.65 17.32 4.74
N HIS A 589 21.96 18.60 4.97
CA HIS A 589 21.36 19.37 6.05
C HIS A 589 20.12 20.11 5.53
N LEU A 590 19.01 20.00 6.24
CA LEU A 590 17.75 20.67 5.93
C LEU A 590 17.41 21.67 7.04
N ASP A 591 17.35 22.95 6.71
CA ASP A 591 16.84 23.97 7.62
C ASP A 591 15.34 24.09 7.48
N LEU A 592 14.62 23.56 8.47
CA LEU A 592 13.16 23.56 8.55
C LEU A 592 12.64 24.56 9.59
N THR A 593 13.44 25.52 10.02
CA THR A 593 13.02 26.50 11.05
C THR A 593 11.78 27.31 10.62
N ALA A 594 11.58 27.51 9.31
CA ALA A 594 10.42 28.23 8.76
C ALA A 594 9.09 27.44 8.84
N ILE A 595 9.10 26.14 9.17
CA ILE A 595 7.84 25.37 9.26
C ILE A 595 6.93 25.86 10.38
N SER A 596 7.47 26.55 11.41
CA SER A 596 6.66 27.16 12.48
C SER A 596 5.57 28.12 11.95
N GLN A 597 5.70 28.58 10.71
CA GLN A 597 4.73 29.46 10.03
C GLN A 597 3.70 28.69 9.20
N LEU A 598 3.85 27.36 9.05
CA LEU A 598 3.00 26.50 8.21
C LEU A 598 1.83 25.94 9.03
N PHE A 599 0.86 26.76 9.38
CA PHE A 599 -0.23 26.39 10.28
C PHE A 599 -1.10 25.23 9.80
N GLN A 600 -1.19 25.01 8.46
CA GLN A 600 -1.98 23.95 7.87
C GLN A 600 -1.25 22.61 7.80
N LEU A 601 0.05 22.59 8.21
CA LEU A 601 0.86 21.37 8.15
C LEU A 601 0.26 20.28 9.02
N ARG A 602 0.02 19.10 8.42
CA ARG A 602 -0.57 17.94 9.07
C ARG A 602 0.40 16.76 9.11
N TYR A 603 1.25 16.66 8.10
CA TYR A 603 2.20 15.58 7.93
C TYR A 603 3.57 16.14 7.58
N LEU A 604 4.57 15.80 8.38
CA LEU A 604 5.98 16.11 8.13
C LEU A 604 6.80 14.83 8.22
N LYS A 605 7.51 14.49 7.13
CA LYS A 605 8.47 13.40 7.10
C LYS A 605 9.83 13.88 6.61
N VAL A 606 10.88 13.46 7.30
CA VAL A 606 12.28 13.66 6.90
C VAL A 606 13.03 12.36 7.05
N SER A 607 13.41 11.74 5.93
CA SER A 607 14.08 10.45 5.95
C SER A 607 15.47 10.53 6.60
N TRP A 608 15.99 9.38 7.01
CA TRP A 608 17.23 9.24 7.82
C TRP A 608 18.52 9.76 7.14
N HIS A 609 18.50 10.01 5.84
CA HIS A 609 19.62 10.58 5.08
C HIS A 609 19.79 12.09 5.32
N PHE A 610 18.77 12.74 5.82
CA PHE A 610 18.80 14.18 6.11
C PHE A 610 19.00 14.44 7.61
N CYS A 611 19.76 15.49 7.90
CA CYS A 611 19.83 16.05 9.24
C CYS A 611 18.95 17.31 9.28
N ALA A 612 17.78 17.21 9.90
CA ALA A 612 16.83 18.31 9.94
C ALA A 612 17.07 19.22 11.15
N LYS A 613 17.11 20.52 10.89
CA LYS A 613 17.04 21.54 11.94
C LYS A 613 15.59 22.00 12.07
N LEU A 614 14.91 21.54 13.10
CA LEU A 614 13.53 21.95 13.42
C LEU A 614 13.52 23.32 14.12
N PRO A 615 12.39 24.06 14.10
CA PRO A 615 12.24 25.27 14.90
C PRO A 615 12.27 24.94 16.41
N THR A 616 12.64 25.89 17.23
CA THR A 616 12.64 25.76 18.70
C THR A 616 11.23 25.70 19.28
N GLU A 617 10.25 26.28 18.58
CA GLU A 617 8.85 26.29 18.97
C GLU A 617 7.97 25.74 17.83
N VAL A 618 7.20 24.69 18.13
CA VAL A 618 6.26 24.05 17.17
C VAL A 618 4.81 24.16 17.62
N ARG A 619 4.53 24.76 18.76
CA ARG A 619 3.19 24.91 19.35
C ARG A 619 2.16 25.52 18.41
N GLY A 620 2.60 26.31 17.41
CA GLY A 620 1.73 26.89 16.38
C GLY A 620 1.17 25.88 15.38
N LEU A 621 1.76 24.67 15.25
CA LEU A 621 1.36 23.65 14.31
C LEU A 621 0.16 22.82 14.84
N VAL A 622 -0.92 23.50 15.14
CA VAL A 622 -2.11 22.91 15.81
C VAL A 622 -2.79 21.79 15.01
N HIS A 623 -2.52 21.69 13.73
CA HIS A 623 -3.08 20.67 12.85
C HIS A 623 -2.12 19.49 12.58
N LEU A 624 -0.88 19.55 13.10
CA LEU A 624 0.09 18.50 12.88
C LEU A 624 -0.37 17.19 13.51
N ASP A 625 -0.57 16.18 12.68
CA ASP A 625 -1.01 14.84 13.05
C ASP A 625 0.17 13.84 13.06
N THR A 626 1.08 13.98 12.10
CA THR A 626 2.24 13.08 11.95
C THR A 626 3.54 13.88 11.88
N LEU A 627 4.47 13.53 12.76
CA LEU A 627 5.86 13.98 12.72
C LEU A 627 6.77 12.76 12.63
N ASP A 628 7.47 12.61 11.52
CA ASP A 628 8.43 11.56 11.25
C ASP A 628 9.79 12.18 10.92
N VAL A 629 10.67 12.29 11.91
CA VAL A 629 11.99 12.91 11.77
C VAL A 629 13.06 12.03 12.41
N VAL A 630 13.86 11.43 11.57
CA VAL A 630 14.85 10.42 11.99
C VAL A 630 16.08 11.03 12.67
N LYS A 631 16.51 12.23 12.27
CA LYS A 631 17.68 12.92 12.84
C LYS A 631 17.37 14.40 13.04
N GLY A 632 17.38 14.82 14.27
CA GLY A 632 17.14 16.20 14.69
C GLY A 632 16.74 16.26 16.15
N GLY A 633 16.97 17.37 16.83
CA GLY A 633 16.41 17.61 18.15
C GLY A 633 14.91 17.82 18.07
N ILE A 634 14.13 17.15 18.91
CA ILE A 634 12.69 17.39 19.00
C ILE A 634 12.44 18.57 19.91
N PRO A 635 11.66 19.58 19.49
CA PRO A 635 11.32 20.70 20.33
C PRO A 635 10.57 20.27 21.60
N SER A 636 10.91 20.85 22.75
CA SER A 636 10.31 20.48 24.04
C SER A 636 8.82 20.81 24.14
N ASP A 637 8.33 21.74 23.34
CA ASP A 637 6.93 22.16 23.30
C ASP A 637 6.04 21.27 22.43
N ILE A 638 6.59 20.22 21.81
CA ILE A 638 5.85 19.23 21.02
C ILE A 638 4.71 18.57 21.80
N VAL A 639 4.90 18.42 23.11
CA VAL A 639 3.89 17.83 24.01
C VAL A 639 2.59 18.61 24.09
N HIS A 640 2.60 19.85 23.61
CA HIS A 640 1.43 20.73 23.57
C HIS A 640 0.67 20.69 22.22
N LEU A 641 1.07 19.82 21.27
CA LEU A 641 0.37 19.68 20.02
C LEU A 641 -0.90 18.83 20.20
N PRO A 642 -2.10 19.43 19.97
CA PRO A 642 -3.35 18.79 20.41
C PRO A 642 -3.78 17.63 19.51
N ARG A 643 -3.24 17.54 18.28
CA ARG A 643 -3.65 16.55 17.27
C ARG A 643 -2.56 15.55 16.92
N LEU A 644 -1.37 15.66 17.51
CA LEU A 644 -0.25 14.78 17.15
C LEU A 644 -0.57 13.34 17.56
N SER A 645 -0.86 12.52 16.55
CA SER A 645 -1.21 11.09 16.71
C SER A 645 -0.02 10.19 16.44
N ASN A 646 0.92 10.63 15.58
CA ASN A 646 2.05 9.83 15.16
C ASN A 646 3.35 10.60 15.38
N LEU A 647 4.18 10.10 16.28
CA LEU A 647 5.51 10.61 16.56
C LEU A 647 6.55 9.52 16.28
N ILE A 648 7.30 9.70 15.19
CA ILE A 648 8.37 8.80 14.76
C ILE A 648 9.68 9.55 14.81
N MET A 649 10.61 9.04 15.61
CA MET A 649 11.91 9.66 15.84
C MET A 649 12.97 8.57 15.86
N SER A 650 14.23 8.89 15.61
CA SER A 650 15.30 7.92 15.78
C SER A 650 16.42 8.50 16.61
N TYR A 651 16.90 7.69 17.55
CA TYR A 651 18.03 7.99 18.40
C TYR A 651 17.86 9.18 19.38
N CYS A 652 16.67 9.72 19.55
CA CYS A 652 16.32 10.75 20.53
C CYS A 652 15.76 10.12 21.80
N GLY A 653 15.85 10.83 22.95
CA GLY A 653 15.09 10.48 24.15
C GLY A 653 13.63 10.92 24.03
N LEU A 654 12.79 10.42 24.92
CA LEU A 654 11.40 10.84 25.03
C LEU A 654 11.32 12.32 25.44
N PRO A 655 10.38 13.09 24.91
CA PRO A 655 10.09 14.43 25.40
C PRO A 655 9.69 14.38 26.89
N GLU A 656 10.16 15.35 27.65
CA GLU A 656 9.68 15.55 29.01
C GLU A 656 8.15 15.73 29.00
N ARG A 657 7.47 15.20 30.00
CA ARG A 657 6.01 15.26 30.12
C ARG A 657 5.23 14.60 28.96
N ILE A 658 5.83 13.62 28.26
CA ILE A 658 5.16 12.87 27.17
C ILE A 658 3.76 12.36 27.56
N GLY A 659 3.55 12.04 28.83
CA GLY A 659 2.28 11.48 29.34
C GLY A 659 1.06 12.41 29.23
N ILE A 660 1.23 13.68 28.81
CA ILE A 660 0.08 14.56 28.52
C ILE A 660 -0.44 14.48 27.08
N MET A 661 0.23 13.72 26.22
CA MET A 661 -0.11 13.59 24.80
C MET A 661 -1.18 12.48 24.58
N GLU A 662 -2.38 12.71 25.09
CA GLU A 662 -3.48 11.72 25.04
C GLU A 662 -3.89 11.32 23.61
N SER A 663 -3.62 12.17 22.61
CA SER A 663 -3.93 11.90 21.21
C SER A 663 -2.97 10.90 20.55
N LEU A 664 -1.82 10.59 21.18
CA LEU A 664 -0.75 9.80 20.58
C LEU A 664 -1.14 8.33 20.42
N ARG A 665 -0.99 7.82 19.20
CA ARG A 665 -1.30 6.43 18.80
C ARG A 665 -0.06 5.66 18.37
N THR A 666 0.90 6.37 17.77
CA THR A 666 2.16 5.79 17.30
C THR A 666 3.32 6.54 17.92
N LEU A 667 4.22 5.81 18.57
CA LEU A 667 5.47 6.32 19.13
C LEU A 667 6.58 5.36 18.74
N ARG A 668 7.48 5.78 17.85
CA ARG A 668 8.51 4.89 17.30
C ARG A 668 9.89 5.50 17.33
N GLY A 669 10.90 4.65 17.55
CA GLY A 669 12.32 4.89 17.32
C GLY A 669 13.06 5.67 18.42
N PHE A 670 12.46 5.89 19.58
CA PHE A 670 13.16 6.56 20.70
C PHE A 670 14.17 5.65 21.40
N LYS A 671 15.17 6.28 22.05
CA LYS A 671 16.15 5.58 22.90
C LYS A 671 15.74 5.64 24.36
N LEU A 672 15.61 4.47 24.99
CA LEU A 672 15.26 4.38 26.41
C LEU A 672 16.31 5.06 27.32
N GLN A 673 17.58 4.82 27.05
CA GLN A 673 18.69 5.36 27.84
C GLN A 673 18.80 6.90 27.82
N ARG A 674 18.37 7.52 26.67
CA ARG A 674 18.37 8.99 26.54
C ARG A 674 17.15 9.66 27.15
N SER A 675 16.17 8.86 27.60
CA SER A 675 14.96 9.35 28.24
C SER A 675 15.13 9.53 29.74
N SER A 676 14.45 10.50 30.33
CA SER A 676 14.39 10.62 31.80
C SER A 676 13.47 9.54 32.37
N LEU A 677 13.65 9.21 33.64
CA LEU A 677 12.79 8.24 34.34
C LEU A 677 11.32 8.70 34.34
N GLU A 678 11.08 10.00 34.60
CA GLU A 678 9.73 10.60 34.58
C GLU A 678 9.07 10.45 33.19
N ALA A 679 9.82 10.64 32.09
CA ALA A 679 9.29 10.46 30.74
C ALA A 679 8.94 8.99 30.44
N VAL A 680 9.74 8.03 30.93
CA VAL A 680 9.45 6.59 30.80
C VAL A 680 8.21 6.19 31.60
N GLU A 681 8.07 6.69 32.83
CA GLU A 681 6.83 6.49 33.63
C GLU A 681 5.60 7.13 32.94
N GLY A 682 5.84 8.26 32.27
CA GLY A 682 4.82 8.98 31.50
C GLY A 682 4.23 8.15 30.35
N LEU A 683 4.97 7.17 29.79
CA LEU A 683 4.46 6.28 28.73
C LEU A 683 3.19 5.55 29.16
N GLY A 684 3.11 5.10 30.43
CA GLY A 684 1.94 4.40 30.95
C GLY A 684 0.65 5.23 30.99
N LYS A 685 0.72 6.55 30.74
CA LYS A 685 -0.45 7.43 30.63
C LYS A 685 -1.01 7.52 29.21
N LEU A 686 -0.26 7.02 28.20
CA LEU A 686 -0.65 7.07 26.79
C LEU A 686 -1.63 5.93 26.44
N THR A 687 -2.78 5.91 27.06
CA THR A 687 -3.75 4.79 26.94
C THR A 687 -4.28 4.56 25.52
N ASN A 688 -4.15 5.55 24.62
CA ASN A 688 -4.57 5.45 23.21
C ASN A 688 -3.44 4.90 22.30
N LEU A 689 -2.26 4.59 22.86
CA LEU A 689 -1.12 4.12 22.07
C LEU A 689 -1.40 2.74 21.49
N ARG A 690 -1.21 2.60 20.17
CA ARG A 690 -1.40 1.38 19.41
C ARG A 690 -0.09 0.78 18.91
N SER A 691 0.91 1.63 18.64
CA SER A 691 2.21 1.21 18.11
C SER A 691 3.33 1.82 18.91
N LEU A 692 4.18 0.96 19.44
CA LEU A 692 5.35 1.33 20.25
C LEU A 692 6.60 0.66 19.68
N GLU A 693 7.60 1.47 19.32
CA GLU A 693 8.91 1.00 18.92
C GLU A 693 9.99 1.76 19.67
N LEU A 694 10.94 1.04 20.24
CA LEU A 694 12.05 1.63 20.96
C LEU A 694 13.39 0.95 20.64
N HIS A 695 14.46 1.69 20.90
CA HIS A 695 15.83 1.21 20.78
C HIS A 695 16.51 1.16 22.14
N THR A 696 17.19 0.05 22.41
CA THR A 696 18.04 -0.12 23.58
C THR A 696 19.42 -0.56 23.11
N TRP A 697 20.45 0.14 23.52
CA TRP A 697 21.86 -0.22 23.24
C TRP A 697 22.58 -0.40 24.55
N ASP A 698 23.69 -1.14 24.55
CA ASP A 698 24.48 -1.39 25.77
C ASP A 698 24.80 -0.09 26.51
N GLY A 699 24.05 0.16 27.58
CA GLY A 699 24.36 1.14 28.59
C GLY A 699 25.02 0.40 29.77
N ASP A 700 25.79 1.11 30.60
CA ASP A 700 26.37 0.55 31.81
C ASP A 700 25.27 0.14 32.80
N ARG A 701 24.92 -1.17 32.81
CA ARG A 701 23.79 -1.74 33.59
C ARG A 701 24.07 -1.78 35.09
N CYS A 702 25.30 -1.57 35.47
CA CYS A 702 25.64 -1.40 36.88
C CYS A 702 25.08 -0.07 37.43
N ASN A 703 24.54 0.78 36.55
CA ASN A 703 23.88 2.02 36.93
C ASN A 703 22.44 1.76 37.42
N PRO A 704 22.12 2.01 38.71
CA PRO A 704 20.79 1.81 39.27
C PRO A 704 19.68 2.57 38.53
N LEU A 705 20.01 3.72 37.91
CA LEU A 705 19.07 4.54 37.15
C LEU A 705 18.62 3.84 35.84
N GLU A 706 19.50 3.12 35.16
CA GLU A 706 19.16 2.37 33.98
C GLU A 706 18.20 1.21 34.31
N LYS A 707 18.45 0.49 35.38
CA LYS A 707 17.55 -0.55 35.89
C LYS A 707 16.16 0.03 36.20
N ALA A 708 16.10 1.16 36.92
CA ALA A 708 14.84 1.83 37.23
C ALA A 708 14.04 2.23 35.97
N LYS A 709 14.73 2.64 34.89
CA LYS A 709 14.05 2.93 33.60
C LYS A 709 13.45 1.68 32.96
N PHE A 710 14.11 0.53 33.02
CA PHE A 710 13.57 -0.73 32.51
C PHE A 710 12.38 -1.21 33.32
N ASP A 711 12.43 -1.12 34.65
CA ASP A 711 11.33 -1.46 35.54
C ASP A 711 10.12 -0.54 35.32
N ALA A 712 10.36 0.76 35.13
CA ALA A 712 9.35 1.74 34.78
C ALA A 712 8.72 1.45 33.39
N PHE A 713 9.53 1.02 32.42
CA PHE A 713 9.08 0.64 31.11
C PHE A 713 8.17 -0.60 31.16
N ALA A 714 8.57 -1.67 31.86
CA ALA A 714 7.75 -2.87 32.08
C ALA A 714 6.42 -2.51 32.73
N SER A 715 6.44 -1.68 33.79
CA SER A 715 5.23 -1.18 34.43
C SER A 715 4.36 -0.33 33.52
N SER A 716 4.96 0.44 32.59
CA SER A 716 4.23 1.26 31.61
C SER A 716 3.53 0.40 30.57
N ILE A 717 4.17 -0.67 30.08
CA ILE A 717 3.55 -1.61 29.12
C ILE A 717 2.25 -2.18 29.68
N CYS A 718 2.21 -2.58 30.94
CA CYS A 718 0.99 -3.11 31.58
C CYS A 718 -0.22 -2.18 31.50
N LYS A 719 0.00 -0.86 31.36
CA LYS A 719 -1.06 0.15 31.29
C LYS A 719 -1.55 0.43 29.86
N LEU A 720 -0.80 -0.01 28.85
CA LEU A 720 -1.07 0.28 27.43
C LEU A 720 -2.05 -0.73 26.82
N ARG A 721 -3.28 -0.77 27.27
CA ARG A 721 -4.29 -1.78 26.91
C ARG A 721 -4.69 -1.80 25.42
N ASN A 722 -4.46 -0.69 24.69
CA ASN A 722 -4.78 -0.58 23.26
C ASN A 722 -3.58 -0.89 22.35
N LEU A 723 -2.46 -1.35 22.91
CA LEU A 723 -1.24 -1.64 22.15
C LEU A 723 -1.45 -2.85 21.25
N LYS A 724 -1.19 -2.66 19.93
CA LYS A 724 -1.30 -3.69 18.89
C LYS A 724 0.05 -4.10 18.33
N TYR A 725 0.99 -3.17 18.30
CA TYR A 725 2.33 -3.36 17.76
C TYR A 725 3.37 -2.99 18.80
N LEU A 726 4.27 -3.92 19.12
CA LEU A 726 5.41 -3.70 20.02
C LEU A 726 6.69 -4.16 19.35
N GLN A 727 7.65 -3.23 19.19
CA GLN A 727 8.98 -3.56 18.69
C GLN A 727 10.05 -3.03 19.65
N ILE A 728 10.98 -3.89 20.01
CA ILE A 728 12.15 -3.54 20.83
C ILE A 728 13.40 -3.91 20.04
N ASN A 729 14.18 -2.90 19.68
CA ASN A 729 15.44 -3.07 18.97
C ASN A 729 16.60 -2.88 19.95
N GLY A 730 17.49 -3.86 20.08
CA GLY A 730 18.61 -3.70 20.98
C GLY A 730 19.60 -4.84 20.91
N ASN A 731 20.85 -4.57 21.24
CA ASN A 731 21.85 -5.62 21.43
C ASN A 731 21.95 -5.92 22.93
N HIS A 732 20.97 -6.65 23.46
CA HIS A 732 20.82 -6.82 24.91
C HIS A 732 20.60 -8.28 25.25
N ASP A 733 21.35 -8.73 26.27
CA ASP A 733 21.09 -9.96 27.02
C ASP A 733 20.21 -9.62 28.23
N ASP A 734 18.94 -10.00 28.19
CA ASP A 734 17.99 -9.78 29.30
C ASP A 734 18.28 -10.76 30.46
N LYS A 735 19.26 -10.37 31.30
CA LYS A 735 19.65 -11.19 32.48
C LYS A 735 18.66 -11.06 33.64
N ASP A 736 17.91 -9.96 33.65
CA ASP A 736 17.01 -9.60 34.75
C ASP A 736 15.54 -9.99 34.47
N ASP A 737 15.28 -10.65 33.32
CA ASP A 737 13.95 -11.12 32.90
C ASP A 737 12.89 -10.01 32.99
N ILE A 738 13.21 -8.85 32.39
CA ILE A 738 12.38 -7.64 32.43
C ILE A 738 11.00 -7.89 31.85
N LEU A 739 10.95 -8.60 30.71
CA LEU A 739 9.67 -8.93 30.08
C LEU A 739 8.90 -10.02 30.82
N GLY A 740 9.60 -10.90 31.56
CA GLY A 740 8.95 -11.87 32.45
C GLY A 740 8.27 -11.21 33.65
N SER A 741 8.69 -9.98 34.02
CA SER A 741 8.09 -9.21 35.12
C SER A 741 6.77 -8.52 34.75
N VAL A 742 6.34 -8.52 33.47
CA VAL A 742 5.08 -7.95 33.01
C VAL A 742 3.92 -8.80 33.55
N SER A 743 3.15 -8.24 34.48
CA SER A 743 2.07 -8.96 35.20
C SER A 743 0.71 -8.89 34.51
N ASP A 744 0.42 -7.82 33.79
CA ASP A 744 -0.86 -7.59 33.07
C ASP A 744 -0.54 -7.14 31.63
N PRO A 745 -0.29 -8.10 30.70
CA PRO A 745 0.13 -7.78 29.34
C PRO A 745 -1.02 -7.18 28.52
N PRO A 746 -0.70 -6.34 27.51
CA PRO A 746 -1.70 -5.82 26.59
C PRO A 746 -2.31 -6.96 25.75
N ALA A 747 -3.56 -7.30 26.01
CA ALA A 747 -4.26 -8.42 25.37
C ALA A 747 -4.51 -8.24 23.84
N LEU A 748 -4.39 -7.00 23.33
CA LEU A 748 -4.67 -6.67 21.94
C LEU A 748 -3.42 -6.64 21.06
N ILE A 749 -2.26 -7.12 21.53
CA ILE A 749 -1.05 -7.19 20.71
C ILE A 749 -1.28 -8.14 19.53
N GLU A 750 -1.12 -7.61 18.33
CA GLU A 750 -1.23 -8.32 17.06
C GLU A 750 0.16 -8.69 16.52
N GLU A 751 1.16 -7.81 16.73
CA GLU A 751 2.52 -7.99 16.26
C GLU A 751 3.54 -7.65 17.36
N MET A 752 4.53 -8.54 17.55
CA MET A 752 5.59 -8.36 18.55
C MET A 752 6.95 -8.76 17.99
N TYR A 753 7.91 -7.84 18.05
CA TYR A 753 9.25 -8.02 17.49
C TYR A 753 10.33 -7.65 18.53
N LEU A 754 11.09 -8.65 18.98
CA LEU A 754 12.25 -8.48 19.85
C LEU A 754 13.54 -8.67 19.05
N ILE A 755 13.95 -7.62 18.33
CA ILE A 755 15.07 -7.70 17.38
C ILE A 755 16.39 -7.55 18.14
N SER A 756 17.23 -8.60 18.10
CA SER A 756 18.52 -8.64 18.80
C SER A 756 18.45 -8.45 20.32
N TRP A 757 17.26 -8.50 20.90
CA TRP A 757 17.05 -8.57 22.34
C TRP A 757 16.95 -10.02 22.77
N LYS A 758 17.99 -10.54 23.42
CA LYS A 758 18.04 -11.94 23.85
C LYS A 758 17.41 -12.09 25.22
N ILE A 759 16.19 -12.62 25.25
CA ILE A 759 15.48 -12.95 26.50
C ILE A 759 15.98 -14.28 27.06
N LEU A 760 15.92 -14.41 28.38
CA LEU A 760 16.36 -15.62 29.07
C LEU A 760 15.44 -16.81 28.76
N ARG A 761 14.13 -16.55 28.80
CA ARG A 761 13.04 -17.53 28.56
C ARG A 761 11.87 -16.84 27.86
N VAL A 762 11.03 -17.63 27.20
CA VAL A 762 9.76 -17.13 26.67
C VAL A 762 8.83 -16.75 27.83
N PRO A 763 8.41 -15.47 27.95
CA PRO A 763 7.49 -15.05 28.99
C PRO A 763 6.15 -15.79 28.90
N LYS A 764 5.65 -16.30 30.02
CA LYS A 764 4.41 -17.10 30.04
C LYS A 764 3.19 -16.32 29.52
N TRP A 765 3.15 -15.02 29.79
CA TRP A 765 2.02 -14.17 29.36
C TRP A 765 1.87 -14.08 27.84
N ILE A 766 2.92 -14.40 27.05
CA ILE A 766 2.79 -14.43 25.59
C ILE A 766 1.73 -15.45 25.16
N GLY A 767 1.63 -16.58 25.87
CA GLY A 767 0.61 -17.60 25.62
C GLY A 767 -0.84 -17.13 25.82
N ASP A 768 -1.05 -16.04 26.56
CA ASP A 768 -2.37 -15.48 26.84
C ASP A 768 -2.82 -14.46 25.77
N VAL A 769 -1.95 -14.08 24.84
CA VAL A 769 -2.22 -13.05 23.80
C VAL A 769 -2.83 -13.70 22.56
N ASN A 770 -4.13 -13.92 22.58
CA ASN A 770 -4.85 -14.63 21.52
C ASN A 770 -4.88 -13.92 20.16
N CYS A 771 -4.64 -12.60 20.11
CA CYS A 771 -4.66 -11.81 18.87
C CYS A 771 -3.31 -11.80 18.13
N LEU A 772 -2.26 -12.40 18.71
CA LEU A 772 -0.90 -12.34 18.19
C LEU A 772 -0.76 -13.17 16.91
N HIS A 773 -0.56 -12.51 15.78
CA HIS A 773 -0.39 -13.17 14.48
C HIS A 773 1.05 -13.12 13.94
N SER A 774 1.90 -12.22 14.46
CA SER A 774 3.30 -12.12 14.05
C SER A 774 4.21 -11.97 15.27
N LEU A 775 5.20 -12.86 15.39
CA LEU A 775 6.12 -12.89 16.52
C LEU A 775 7.57 -13.09 16.08
N GLU A 776 8.47 -12.22 16.53
CA GLU A 776 9.91 -12.41 16.42
C GLU A 776 10.55 -12.39 17.81
N LEU A 777 11.20 -13.48 18.17
CA LEU A 777 11.89 -13.63 19.45
C LEU A 777 13.35 -14.04 19.25
N SER A 778 14.22 -13.51 20.10
CA SER A 778 15.59 -13.99 20.30
C SER A 778 15.72 -14.52 21.71
N VAL A 779 15.95 -15.83 21.88
CA VAL A 779 16.09 -16.50 23.18
C VAL A 779 17.48 -17.05 23.37
N ARG A 780 17.95 -17.16 24.62
CA ARG A 780 19.24 -17.81 24.89
C ARG A 780 19.18 -19.30 24.54
N GLY A 781 18.19 -19.98 25.03
CA GLY A 781 17.89 -21.37 24.75
C GLY A 781 16.41 -21.55 24.87
N THR A 782 15.86 -22.61 24.32
CA THR A 782 14.43 -22.90 24.42
C THR A 782 14.22 -24.34 24.87
N LYS A 783 13.15 -24.57 25.61
CA LYS A 783 12.69 -25.88 26.07
C LYS A 783 11.35 -26.23 25.43
N THR A 784 11.01 -27.51 25.45
CA THR A 784 9.72 -28.00 24.91
C THR A 784 8.51 -27.29 25.53
N ASP A 785 8.55 -26.97 26.83
CA ASP A 785 7.47 -26.22 27.51
C ASP A 785 7.27 -24.82 26.91
N GLU A 786 8.36 -24.13 26.52
CA GLU A 786 8.29 -22.80 25.91
C GLU A 786 7.74 -22.85 24.49
N ILE A 787 8.08 -23.89 23.73
CA ILE A 787 7.49 -24.15 22.41
C ILE A 787 5.99 -24.47 22.54
N THR A 788 5.60 -25.18 23.60
CA THR A 788 4.19 -25.44 23.89
C THR A 788 3.41 -24.15 24.15
N ILE A 789 3.99 -23.17 24.87
CA ILE A 789 3.38 -21.85 25.07
C ILE A 789 3.17 -21.14 23.72
N LEU A 790 4.19 -21.10 22.88
CA LEU A 790 4.09 -20.45 21.56
C LEU A 790 3.15 -21.20 20.62
N GLY A 791 3.20 -22.54 20.65
CA GLY A 791 2.39 -23.41 19.81
C GLY A 791 0.91 -23.40 20.15
N GLY A 792 0.54 -22.97 21.38
CA GLY A 792 -0.83 -22.80 21.82
C GLY A 792 -1.51 -21.53 21.30
N LEU A 793 -0.77 -20.61 20.67
CA LEU A 793 -1.33 -19.36 20.16
C LEU A 793 -2.27 -19.59 18.96
N PRO A 794 -3.58 -19.24 19.06
CA PRO A 794 -4.57 -19.61 18.07
C PRO A 794 -4.48 -18.82 16.76
N SER A 795 -3.86 -17.65 16.78
CA SER A 795 -3.80 -16.70 15.66
C SER A 795 -2.42 -16.52 15.04
N LEU A 796 -1.39 -17.25 15.52
CA LEU A 796 -0.01 -17.03 15.11
C LEU A 796 0.25 -17.58 13.70
N VAL A 797 0.43 -16.66 12.73
CA VAL A 797 0.66 -16.95 11.30
C VAL A 797 2.15 -16.93 10.94
N TYR A 798 2.91 -16.03 11.56
CA TYR A 798 4.34 -15.87 11.34
C TYR A 798 5.12 -15.97 12.64
N LEU A 799 6.12 -16.85 12.66
CA LEU A 799 7.06 -16.98 13.78
C LEU A 799 8.49 -16.91 13.28
N LYS A 800 9.28 -15.97 13.85
CA LYS A 800 10.73 -15.97 13.71
C LYS A 800 11.35 -16.17 15.09
N LEU A 801 12.02 -17.33 15.25
CA LEU A 801 12.65 -17.72 16.52
C LEU A 801 14.16 -17.85 16.32
N ARG A 802 14.93 -17.02 17.01
CA ARG A 802 16.38 -17.11 17.08
C ARG A 802 16.81 -17.70 18.41
N VAL A 803 17.60 -18.77 18.36
CA VAL A 803 18.14 -19.46 19.53
C VAL A 803 19.64 -19.31 19.57
N ALA A 804 20.17 -18.73 20.64
CA ALA A 804 21.60 -18.44 20.78
C ALA A 804 22.41 -19.70 21.17
N THR A 805 21.88 -20.53 22.08
CA THR A 805 22.51 -21.78 22.52
C THR A 805 21.53 -22.92 22.41
N CYS A 806 21.90 -23.96 21.69
CA CYS A 806 21.11 -25.16 21.52
C CYS A 806 21.73 -26.30 22.35
N PRO A 807 21.06 -26.83 23.39
CA PRO A 807 21.55 -27.98 24.14
C PRO A 807 21.80 -29.15 23.18
N LYS A 808 22.98 -29.80 23.27
CA LYS A 808 23.36 -30.87 22.34
C LYS A 808 22.60 -32.19 22.57
N GLU A 809 21.91 -32.32 23.68
CA GLU A 809 21.34 -33.59 24.16
C GLU A 809 19.80 -33.61 24.20
N GLU A 810 19.13 -32.50 24.05
CA GLU A 810 17.66 -32.40 24.12
C GLU A 810 17.10 -31.76 22.84
N ALA A 811 16.44 -32.58 22.02
CA ALA A 811 15.67 -32.07 20.89
C ALA A 811 14.40 -31.33 21.36
N VAL A 812 14.07 -30.26 20.74
CA VAL A 812 12.80 -29.53 20.94
C VAL A 812 11.73 -30.16 20.08
N ILE A 813 10.81 -30.85 20.72
CA ILE A 813 9.71 -31.54 20.06
C ILE A 813 8.55 -30.58 19.85
N VAL A 814 8.14 -30.41 18.58
CA VAL A 814 6.90 -29.72 18.23
C VAL A 814 5.77 -30.74 18.16
N SER A 815 4.98 -30.79 19.22
CA SER A 815 3.97 -31.81 19.38
C SER A 815 2.73 -31.62 18.51
N LYS A 816 1.96 -32.70 18.32
CA LYS A 816 0.71 -32.69 17.57
C LYS A 816 -0.24 -31.58 18.04
N GLY A 817 -0.82 -30.84 17.09
CA GLY A 817 -1.82 -29.78 17.33
C GLY A 817 -1.23 -28.46 17.73
N LEU A 818 0.08 -28.32 17.91
CA LEU A 818 0.73 -27.03 18.12
C LEU A 818 0.81 -26.26 16.79
N PHE A 819 0.72 -24.91 16.89
CA PHE A 819 0.76 -23.96 15.78
C PHE A 819 -0.33 -24.22 14.72
N PRO A 820 -1.62 -24.16 15.09
CA PRO A 820 -2.72 -24.61 14.23
C PRO A 820 -2.90 -23.78 12.94
N VAL A 821 -2.41 -22.54 12.91
CA VAL A 821 -2.55 -21.61 11.77
C VAL A 821 -1.24 -21.04 11.26
N LEU A 822 -0.09 -21.53 11.73
CA LEU A 822 1.22 -21.03 11.34
C LEU A 822 1.49 -21.35 9.87
N GLU A 823 1.71 -20.32 9.06
CA GLU A 823 2.04 -20.44 7.64
C GLU A 823 3.52 -20.29 7.35
N ARG A 824 4.24 -19.51 8.16
CA ARG A 824 5.66 -19.22 7.95
C ARG A 824 6.46 -19.35 9.25
N LEU A 825 7.51 -20.17 9.21
CA LEU A 825 8.46 -20.34 10.30
C LEU A 825 9.86 -19.95 9.83
N THR A 826 10.49 -19.03 10.54
CA THR A 826 11.93 -18.74 10.40
C THR A 826 12.64 -19.14 11.69
N PHE A 827 13.49 -20.16 11.59
CA PHE A 827 14.29 -20.62 12.73
C PHE A 827 15.77 -20.27 12.50
N ILE A 828 16.40 -19.58 13.46
CA ILE A 828 17.79 -19.15 13.41
C ILE A 828 18.56 -19.78 14.55
N SER A 829 19.59 -20.56 14.23
CA SER A 829 20.52 -21.15 15.21
C SER A 829 21.86 -20.41 15.14
N ASP A 830 22.30 -19.85 16.27
CA ASP A 830 23.62 -19.19 16.34
C ASP A 830 24.78 -20.22 16.42
N GLU A 831 24.54 -21.43 16.95
CA GLU A 831 25.55 -22.49 17.14
C GLU A 831 25.57 -23.55 16.01
N GLY A 832 24.77 -23.39 14.95
CA GLY A 832 24.80 -24.33 13.81
C GLY A 832 24.12 -25.69 14.06
N VAL A 833 23.24 -25.80 15.06
CA VAL A 833 22.51 -27.04 15.37
C VAL A 833 21.08 -26.93 14.82
N LEU A 834 20.71 -27.75 13.83
CA LEU A 834 19.35 -27.83 13.28
C LEU A 834 18.62 -29.11 13.70
N ALA A 835 19.32 -30.18 14.00
CA ALA A 835 18.75 -31.42 14.55
C ALA A 835 18.06 -31.22 15.91
N TYR A 836 18.10 -30.00 16.42
CA TYR A 836 17.38 -29.53 17.60
C TYR A 836 15.85 -29.49 17.45
N LEU A 837 15.33 -29.38 16.22
CA LEU A 837 13.90 -29.36 15.94
C LEU A 837 13.41 -30.75 15.49
N ASP A 838 12.35 -31.24 16.10
CA ASP A 838 11.66 -32.46 15.72
C ASP A 838 10.15 -32.21 15.60
N PHE A 839 9.54 -32.55 14.46
CA PHE A 839 8.14 -32.31 14.16
C PHE A 839 7.33 -33.61 14.27
N GLU A 840 6.43 -33.68 15.23
CA GLU A 840 5.48 -34.80 15.34
C GLU A 840 4.39 -34.75 14.25
N ALA A 841 3.80 -35.91 13.97
CA ALA A 841 2.72 -36.01 13.00
C ALA A 841 1.51 -35.14 13.44
N GLY A 842 1.12 -34.17 12.59
CA GLY A 842 0.04 -33.21 12.87
C GLY A 842 0.48 -31.96 13.62
N ALA A 843 1.79 -31.69 13.74
CA ALA A 843 2.33 -30.39 14.10
C ALA A 843 2.27 -29.44 12.91
N MET A 844 2.05 -28.15 13.13
CA MET A 844 2.06 -27.08 12.11
C MET A 844 1.30 -27.43 10.80
N PRO A 845 0.01 -27.77 10.86
CA PRO A 845 -0.72 -28.32 9.71
C PRO A 845 -0.84 -27.38 8.51
N LYS A 846 -0.61 -26.07 8.69
CA LYS A 846 -0.71 -25.04 7.63
C LYS A 846 0.63 -24.43 7.24
N LEU A 847 1.76 -25.02 7.67
CA LEU A 847 3.07 -24.47 7.38
C LEU A 847 3.40 -24.60 5.89
N ARG A 848 3.62 -23.48 5.22
CA ARG A 848 3.97 -23.36 3.80
C ARG A 848 5.42 -23.02 3.56
N ASP A 849 5.96 -22.12 4.37
CA ASP A 849 7.31 -21.59 4.21
C ASP A 849 8.15 -21.90 5.46
N LEU A 850 9.20 -22.70 5.28
CA LEU A 850 10.17 -23.01 6.32
C LEU A 850 11.52 -22.38 5.97
N SER A 851 11.94 -21.38 6.74
CA SER A 851 13.25 -20.74 6.60
C SER A 851 14.15 -21.16 7.75
N LEU A 852 15.28 -21.76 7.42
CA LEU A 852 16.29 -22.24 8.37
C LEU A 852 17.58 -21.45 8.15
N GLN A 853 18.08 -20.81 9.21
CA GLN A 853 19.31 -20.04 9.15
C GLN A 853 20.30 -20.53 10.22
N VAL A 854 21.54 -20.72 9.82
CA VAL A 854 22.65 -21.04 10.71
C VAL A 854 23.74 -20.00 10.60
N ASN A 855 24.16 -19.50 11.76
CA ASN A 855 25.14 -18.43 11.83
C ASN A 855 26.58 -18.96 12.08
N GLN A 856 26.78 -20.26 12.17
CA GLN A 856 28.10 -20.88 12.34
C GLN A 856 28.20 -22.23 11.62
N LEU A 857 29.26 -22.43 10.85
CA LEU A 857 29.66 -23.69 10.28
C LEU A 857 30.91 -24.21 11.00
N PRO A 858 31.12 -25.52 11.13
CA PRO A 858 30.35 -26.65 10.58
C PRO A 858 29.05 -26.94 11.34
N LEU A 859 28.13 -27.66 10.66
CA LEU A 859 26.84 -28.08 11.25
C LEU A 859 27.06 -29.25 12.22
N TRP A 860 26.44 -29.19 13.40
CA TRP A 860 26.47 -30.25 14.40
C TRP A 860 25.17 -31.03 14.41
N GLY A 861 25.23 -32.37 14.52
CA GLY A 861 24.05 -33.23 14.66
C GLY A 861 23.25 -33.47 13.37
N GLY A 862 23.73 -33.00 12.23
CA GLY A 862 23.07 -33.13 10.91
C GLY A 862 22.47 -31.80 10.41
N PRO A 863 22.30 -31.69 9.08
CA PRO A 863 21.91 -30.45 8.42
C PRO A 863 20.39 -30.25 8.37
N THR A 864 19.54 -31.17 8.84
CA THR A 864 18.09 -31.11 8.72
C THR A 864 17.38 -31.37 10.04
N PRO A 865 16.27 -30.68 10.30
CA PRO A 865 15.34 -31.04 11.37
C PRO A 865 14.77 -32.45 11.18
N ALA A 866 14.37 -33.10 12.28
CA ALA A 866 13.65 -34.37 12.22
C ALA A 866 12.15 -34.15 11.91
N GLY A 867 11.48 -35.18 11.43
CA GLY A 867 10.01 -35.17 11.24
C GLY A 867 9.47 -34.27 10.13
N MET A 868 10.30 -33.69 9.24
CA MET A 868 9.84 -32.77 8.17
C MET A 868 8.82 -33.41 7.21
N LEU A 869 8.79 -34.73 7.08
CA LEU A 869 7.80 -35.45 6.27
C LEU A 869 6.34 -35.30 6.81
N HIS A 870 6.19 -34.84 8.03
CA HIS A 870 4.88 -34.61 8.66
C HIS A 870 4.29 -33.23 8.37
N LEU A 871 5.04 -32.33 7.72
CA LEU A 871 4.62 -30.96 7.36
C LEU A 871 3.93 -30.97 5.98
N LEU A 872 2.70 -31.45 5.92
CA LEU A 872 2.02 -31.83 4.66
C LEU A 872 1.77 -30.68 3.69
N ASP A 873 1.58 -29.44 4.19
CA ASP A 873 1.29 -28.24 3.38
C ASP A 873 2.56 -27.48 2.96
N LEU A 874 3.76 -28.01 3.27
CA LEU A 874 5.03 -27.34 3.04
C LEU A 874 5.29 -27.17 1.54
N GLN A 875 5.49 -25.92 1.10
CA GLN A 875 5.69 -25.53 -0.30
C GLN A 875 7.12 -25.10 -0.59
N GLN A 876 7.76 -24.43 0.38
CA GLN A 876 9.11 -23.88 0.20
C GLN A 876 9.97 -24.10 1.44
N ILE A 877 11.22 -24.49 1.21
CA ILE A 877 12.28 -24.51 2.24
C ILE A 877 13.39 -23.58 1.76
N SER A 878 13.73 -22.60 2.60
CA SER A 878 14.87 -21.71 2.40
C SER A 878 15.92 -22.01 3.46
N PHE A 879 17.13 -22.36 3.03
CA PHE A 879 18.26 -22.61 3.93
C PHE A 879 19.35 -21.58 3.72
N THR A 880 19.81 -20.92 4.78
CA THR A 880 20.89 -19.93 4.73
C THR A 880 21.98 -20.27 5.74
N ALA A 881 23.20 -20.41 5.30
CA ALA A 881 24.35 -20.64 6.15
C ALA A 881 25.39 -19.52 6.05
N TYR A 882 25.97 -19.16 7.18
CA TYR A 882 27.07 -18.20 7.26
C TYR A 882 28.35 -18.90 7.77
N GLY A 883 29.50 -18.61 7.14
CA GLY A 883 30.79 -19.20 7.51
C GLY A 883 31.98 -18.30 7.21
N ASN A 884 33.15 -18.67 7.73
CA ASN A 884 34.36 -17.85 7.65
C ASN A 884 35.19 -18.06 6.37
N HIS A 885 35.00 -19.17 5.64
CA HIS A 885 35.80 -19.53 4.49
C HIS A 885 34.95 -19.88 3.26
N GLU A 886 35.22 -19.23 2.15
CA GLU A 886 34.49 -19.37 0.89
C GLU A 886 34.80 -20.72 0.18
N GLU A 887 36.03 -21.29 0.36
CA GLU A 887 36.51 -22.49 -0.34
C GLU A 887 35.73 -23.76 0.00
N SER A 888 35.04 -23.81 1.13
CA SER A 888 34.29 -25.01 1.56
C SER A 888 32.78 -24.98 1.19
N PHE A 889 32.27 -23.87 0.70
CA PHE A 889 30.81 -23.69 0.49
C PHE A 889 30.20 -24.59 -0.57
N GLY A 890 30.96 -24.91 -1.63
CA GLY A 890 30.50 -25.81 -2.69
C GLY A 890 30.15 -27.20 -2.17
N GLN A 891 31.06 -27.77 -1.34
CA GLN A 891 30.88 -29.11 -0.77
C GLN A 891 29.79 -29.11 0.30
N VAL A 892 29.78 -28.14 1.18
CA VAL A 892 28.77 -28.00 2.22
C VAL A 892 27.38 -27.84 1.61
N LYS A 893 27.21 -27.05 0.55
CA LYS A 893 25.95 -26.88 -0.17
C LYS A 893 25.43 -28.20 -0.74
N LEU A 894 26.31 -29.04 -1.32
CA LEU A 894 25.95 -30.36 -1.85
C LEU A 894 25.53 -31.33 -0.74
N GLU A 895 26.23 -31.31 0.39
CA GLU A 895 25.90 -32.16 1.55
C GLU A 895 24.53 -31.79 2.12
N ILE A 896 24.24 -30.49 2.26
CA ILE A 896 22.95 -29.97 2.71
C ILE A 896 21.83 -30.35 1.73
N GLN A 897 22.06 -30.16 0.42
CA GLN A 897 21.08 -30.55 -0.60
C GLN A 897 20.77 -32.05 -0.56
N SER A 898 21.80 -32.89 -0.40
CA SER A 898 21.63 -34.34 -0.28
C SER A 898 20.83 -34.72 0.95
N ALA A 899 21.11 -34.10 2.10
CA ALA A 899 20.43 -34.39 3.34
C ALA A 899 18.94 -33.99 3.28
N PHE A 900 18.60 -32.77 2.75
CA PHE A 900 17.21 -32.36 2.57
C PHE A 900 16.47 -33.26 1.56
N ARG A 901 17.10 -33.67 0.46
CA ARG A 901 16.49 -34.61 -0.49
C ARG A 901 16.17 -35.94 0.19
N ASN A 902 17.11 -36.46 1.00
CA ASN A 902 16.90 -37.71 1.74
C ASN A 902 15.78 -37.59 2.78
N ALA A 903 15.73 -36.47 3.55
CA ALA A 903 14.70 -36.23 4.55
C ALA A 903 13.29 -36.05 3.96
N LEU A 904 13.22 -35.59 2.71
CA LEU A 904 11.95 -35.32 2.00
C LEU A 904 11.59 -36.40 0.99
N GLN A 905 12.36 -37.51 0.91
CA GLN A 905 12.17 -38.56 -0.11
C GLN A 905 10.77 -39.20 -0.08
N LEU A 906 10.18 -39.28 1.11
CA LEU A 906 8.83 -39.84 1.32
C LEU A 906 7.74 -38.74 1.49
N HIS A 907 8.07 -37.48 1.27
CA HIS A 907 7.09 -36.40 1.40
C HIS A 907 6.06 -36.46 0.24
N PRO A 908 4.74 -36.42 0.51
CA PRO A 908 3.69 -36.58 -0.50
C PRO A 908 3.71 -35.49 -1.58
N SER A 909 4.17 -34.27 -1.25
CA SER A 909 4.34 -33.14 -2.15
C SER A 909 5.66 -32.45 -1.82
N PRO A 910 6.80 -32.84 -2.44
CA PRO A 910 8.12 -32.32 -2.06
C PRO A 910 8.20 -30.81 -2.30
N PRO A 911 8.55 -30.03 -1.27
CA PRO A 911 8.66 -28.57 -1.37
C PRO A 911 9.84 -28.15 -2.25
N SER A 912 9.78 -26.91 -2.77
CA SER A 912 10.92 -26.29 -3.43
C SER A 912 12.03 -26.00 -2.40
N LEU A 913 13.29 -26.23 -2.78
CA LEU A 913 14.44 -26.05 -1.90
C LEU A 913 15.40 -25.00 -2.45
N ASP A 914 15.60 -23.93 -1.68
CA ASP A 914 16.57 -22.86 -1.96
C ASP A 914 17.68 -22.87 -0.90
N ILE A 915 18.95 -22.98 -1.32
CA ILE A 915 20.09 -23.05 -0.41
C ILE A 915 21.09 -21.95 -0.76
N ASN A 916 21.33 -21.08 0.22
CA ASN A 916 22.25 -19.96 0.13
C ASN A 916 23.36 -20.08 1.18
N CYS A 917 24.62 -19.95 0.76
CA CYS A 917 25.78 -19.90 1.66
C CYS A 917 26.49 -18.56 1.47
N HIS A 918 26.77 -17.87 2.58
CA HIS A 918 27.40 -16.55 2.57
C HIS A 918 28.63 -16.52 3.47
N THR A 919 29.68 -15.85 3.02
CA THR A 919 30.79 -15.49 3.92
C THR A 919 30.30 -14.42 4.89
N TRP A 920 30.77 -14.50 6.14
CA TRP A 920 30.81 -13.33 6.99
C TRP A 920 31.69 -12.28 6.32
N SER A 921 31.13 -11.50 5.39
CA SER A 921 31.82 -10.29 4.99
C SER A 921 31.91 -9.41 6.25
N VAL A 922 33.10 -8.95 6.60
CA VAL A 922 33.38 -7.97 7.62
C VAL A 922 32.64 -6.63 7.39
N LYS A 923 31.74 -6.57 6.42
CA LYS A 923 30.78 -5.49 6.09
C LYS A 923 29.44 -5.51 6.83
N HIS A 924 29.17 -6.45 7.73
CA HIS A 924 28.48 -6.03 8.94
C HIS A 924 29.52 -5.35 9.86
N GLU A 925 30.28 -4.41 9.32
CA GLU A 925 30.79 -3.30 10.10
C GLU A 925 29.67 -2.91 11.06
N ARG A 926 29.89 -3.28 12.33
CA ARG A 926 29.86 -2.26 13.37
C ARG A 926 29.56 -0.91 12.76
N THR A 927 28.29 -0.56 12.65
CA THR A 927 27.86 0.79 12.89
C THR A 927 28.02 1.09 14.38
N THR A 928 29.15 0.68 14.94
CA THR A 928 29.84 1.48 15.91
C THR A 928 30.23 2.72 15.13
N CYS A 929 29.39 3.75 15.16
CA CYS A 929 29.88 5.10 15.05
C CYS A 929 31.00 5.20 16.07
N SER A 930 32.25 5.02 15.63
CA SER A 930 33.39 5.58 16.33
C SER A 930 33.01 7.05 16.50
N GLU A 931 32.83 7.45 17.73
CA GLU A 931 32.91 8.81 18.21
C GLU A 931 34.28 9.34 17.80
N GLN A 932 34.43 9.73 16.54
CA GLN A 932 35.39 10.77 16.23
C GLN A 932 34.67 12.07 16.56
N SER A 933 34.92 12.51 17.75
CA SER A 933 34.73 13.87 18.24
C SER A 933 35.07 14.87 17.13
N ALA A 934 34.05 15.39 16.46
CA ALA A 934 34.18 16.63 15.74
C ALA A 934 34.35 17.75 16.79
N PRO A 935 35.33 18.60 16.68
CA PRO A 935 35.51 19.70 17.62
C PRO A 935 34.42 20.73 17.41
N GLY A 936 33.68 21.08 18.44
CA GLY A 936 32.97 22.32 18.56
C GLY A 936 31.55 22.38 18.02
N CYS A 937 30.61 21.76 18.73
CA CYS A 937 29.28 22.31 18.81
C CYS A 937 29.05 22.77 20.26
N PRO A 938 28.86 24.07 20.52
CA PRO A 938 28.64 24.53 21.90
C PRO A 938 27.27 24.00 22.37
N LEU A 939 27.30 23.41 23.56
CA LEU A 939 26.13 23.16 24.39
C LEU A 939 25.44 24.51 24.70
N LEU A 940 24.24 24.67 24.20
CA LEU A 940 23.15 25.49 24.75
C LEU A 940 21.81 24.90 24.40
#